data_6a4ddbb10bc18d5a01c574aecca07531
#
_entry.id   6a4ddbb10bc18d5a01c574aecca07531
#
_cell.length_a   1.000
_cell.length_b   1.000
_cell.length_c   1.000
_cell.angle_alpha   90.00
_cell.angle_beta   90.00
_cell.angle_gamma   90.00
#
_symmetry.space_group_name_H-M   'P 1'
#
loop_
_entity.id
_entity.type
_entity.pdbx_description
1 polymer ?
#
loop_
_entity_poly.entity_id
_entity_poly.type
_entity_poly.pdbx_seq_one_letter_code
_entity_poly.pdbx_strand_id
1 'polypeptide(L)'
;VRYDARRIPLRSAIVLTFVSIERFTTMTDRRSGDSGSILFAVTIFTSAFLLFQVQPLLAKFILPWFGGTPAVWTMCMLVFQMLLFGGYAYAHLLSRIGSNSRQALIHASLLTIAALTLPVVPAAEWKPTGDEAPGLRITLLLLATVGMPYFLLSSTGPLLQNWFSKACPGASPYRLYALSNIGSLLALISYPFVFEPLFSSTAQAWLWSVLFLIFALSCLMCSWKTAMAPATSGTGNEESPTTQTADDVPLPRVRWLILAMLPSIMLLATTNEVCMNIAVVPFLWIIPLTLYLLSFILTFESDRFYRRRPMILLTACSLCATMLMLSRGSMSGVVFQIALLLGNLFVVCMFCHGELVRLKPDPKQLTAFYLTMSAGGAAGGLAVGLLAPLVFKGYFELPLALVACLLICIGTFLRDDKQFQQRVPPRTTLNMGAVLLGLCFIYFTCFAQHAPDVLDVKRNFYGVLRVENDVLESNARPMRDMVHGCVVHGRQFVDQDGRYQPSTYYSQSSGIGRTLLTVDADRPRRIGVVGLGAGTLAVYGRSGDAIRFYEINPDVIDLARKHFTFLDDSHAEIDVIPGDARLVLDRETDQNFDVLVLDAFSGDAIPVHLLTSEAMRIYMRHLSDRGILAIHISNLYFDLEPVVRALAAESGLEARVQKCVQGSDGGVAFNSVWMLLSGDTSALNVACGPDASTAPHRVVYWTDDHNNLLNVLR
;
A
#
# COMPACT_ATOMS: atom_id res chain seq x y z
N VAL A 1 -0.06 14.79 -28.67
CA VAL A 1 1.30 14.23 -28.72
C VAL A 1 1.15 12.76 -28.39
N ARG A 2 1.29 11.89 -29.39
CA ARG A 2 1.27 10.43 -29.22
C ARG A 2 2.51 10.03 -28.41
N TYR A 3 2.33 9.61 -27.18
CA TYR A 3 3.36 8.95 -26.39
C TYR A 3 3.47 7.49 -26.86
N ASP A 4 4.57 7.18 -27.50
CA ASP A 4 4.90 5.80 -27.91
C ASP A 4 5.44 5.04 -26.69
N ALA A 5 4.58 4.24 -26.06
CA ALA A 5 4.86 3.46 -24.84
C ALA A 5 5.91 2.34 -25.01
N ARG A 6 6.67 2.30 -26.13
CA ARG A 6 7.60 1.22 -26.45
C ARG A 6 9.07 1.49 -26.07
N ARG A 7 9.40 2.55 -25.35
CA ARG A 7 10.78 2.83 -24.94
C ARG A 7 10.93 3.25 -23.47
N ILE A 8 10.52 2.40 -22.55
CA ILE A 8 11.03 2.44 -21.16
C ILE A 8 12.37 1.67 -21.17
N PRO A 9 13.42 2.14 -20.50
CA PRO A 9 14.73 1.50 -20.54
C PRO A 9 14.76 0.22 -19.68
N LEU A 10 13.97 -0.77 -20.03
CA LEU A 10 14.07 -2.15 -19.52
C LEU A 10 15.49 -2.71 -19.77
N ARG A 11 16.19 -2.21 -20.80
CA ARG A 11 17.56 -2.65 -21.12
C ARG A 11 18.57 -2.37 -20.00
N SER A 12 18.43 -1.28 -19.26
CA SER A 12 19.43 -0.95 -18.22
C SER A 12 19.28 -1.80 -16.96
N ALA A 13 18.04 -2.10 -16.53
CA ALA A 13 17.80 -2.99 -15.38
C ALA A 13 18.10 -4.46 -15.76
N ILE A 14 17.71 -4.88 -16.96
CA ILE A 14 18.02 -6.21 -17.51
C ILE A 14 19.53 -6.35 -17.72
N VAL A 15 20.23 -5.33 -18.20
CA VAL A 15 21.69 -5.35 -18.40
C VAL A 15 22.43 -5.41 -17.06
N LEU A 16 21.98 -4.72 -16.01
CA LEU A 16 22.54 -4.88 -14.66
C LEU A 16 22.30 -6.29 -14.10
N THR A 17 21.15 -6.88 -14.36
CA THR A 17 20.83 -8.26 -13.97
C THR A 17 21.64 -9.26 -14.80
N PHE A 18 21.77 -9.05 -16.11
CA PHE A 18 22.58 -9.92 -16.99
C PHE A 18 24.08 -9.79 -16.72
N VAL A 19 24.61 -8.60 -16.46
CA VAL A 19 26.03 -8.40 -16.08
C VAL A 19 26.34 -9.07 -14.73
N SER A 20 25.38 -9.11 -13.82
CA SER A 20 25.52 -9.86 -12.56
C SER A 20 25.46 -11.38 -12.80
N ILE A 21 24.60 -11.85 -13.70
CA ILE A 21 24.49 -13.26 -14.08
C ILE A 21 25.73 -13.69 -14.91
N GLU A 22 26.21 -12.85 -15.81
CA GLU A 22 27.41 -13.14 -16.63
C GLU A 22 28.68 -13.13 -15.79
N ARG A 23 28.79 -12.25 -14.77
CA ARG A 23 29.86 -12.35 -13.76
C ARG A 23 29.69 -13.59 -12.88
N PHE A 24 28.46 -14.05 -12.64
CA PHE A 24 28.23 -15.29 -11.91
C PHE A 24 28.67 -16.52 -12.72
N THR A 25 28.42 -16.56 -14.05
CA THR A 25 28.87 -17.66 -14.93
C THR A 25 30.35 -17.64 -15.21
N THR A 26 31.01 -16.48 -15.27
CA THR A 26 32.46 -16.35 -15.44
C THR A 26 33.24 -16.52 -14.14
N MET A 27 32.61 -16.34 -12.96
CA MET A 27 33.20 -16.60 -11.63
C MET A 27 33.04 -18.05 -11.14
N THR A 28 32.37 -18.93 -11.88
CA THR A 28 32.43 -20.39 -11.68
C THR A 28 33.75 -20.94 -12.24
N ASP A 29 34.86 -20.34 -11.78
CA ASP A 29 36.17 -20.84 -12.14
C ASP A 29 36.44 -22.21 -11.52
N ARG A 30 36.76 -23.12 -12.35
CA ARG A 30 37.20 -24.50 -12.41
C ARG A 30 37.94 -25.07 -11.18
N ARG A 31 37.35 -25.04 -9.96
CA ARG A 31 37.74 -25.98 -8.91
C ARG A 31 36.56 -26.34 -8.04
N SER A 32 36.06 -27.57 -8.21
CA SER A 32 34.99 -28.25 -7.46
C SER A 32 33.61 -27.63 -7.60
N GLY A 33 32.88 -27.96 -8.67
CA GLY A 33 31.43 -27.87 -8.73
C GLY A 33 30.78 -28.83 -7.74
N ASP A 34 30.84 -28.48 -6.44
CA ASP A 34 30.14 -29.25 -5.42
C ASP A 34 28.63 -29.00 -5.58
N SER A 35 27.92 -30.04 -5.99
CA SER A 35 26.45 -30.05 -6.11
C SER A 35 25.73 -29.57 -4.82
N GLY A 36 26.45 -29.52 -3.72
CA GLY A 36 26.02 -28.95 -2.45
C GLY A 36 25.84 -27.43 -2.50
N SER A 37 26.82 -26.70 -3.02
CA SER A 37 26.78 -25.24 -3.07
C SER A 37 25.64 -24.72 -3.95
N ILE A 38 25.33 -25.40 -5.05
CA ILE A 38 24.22 -25.06 -5.96
C ILE A 38 22.89 -25.23 -5.26
N LEU A 39 22.70 -26.30 -4.47
CA LEU A 39 21.48 -26.56 -3.74
C LEU A 39 21.17 -25.43 -2.76
N PHE A 40 22.14 -24.99 -1.94
CA PHE A 40 21.97 -23.85 -1.03
C PHE A 40 21.66 -22.55 -1.79
N ALA A 41 22.31 -22.32 -2.94
CA ALA A 41 22.09 -21.15 -3.77
C ALA A 41 20.67 -21.10 -4.34
N VAL A 42 20.16 -22.20 -4.89
CA VAL A 42 18.79 -22.30 -5.41
C VAL A 42 17.77 -22.14 -4.28
N THR A 43 18.01 -22.79 -3.14
CA THR A 43 17.08 -22.72 -2.00
C THR A 43 16.93 -21.29 -1.46
N ILE A 44 18.04 -20.56 -1.29
CA ILE A 44 17.98 -19.19 -0.77
C ILE A 44 17.37 -18.21 -1.78
N PHE A 45 17.66 -18.38 -3.07
CA PHE A 45 17.06 -17.58 -4.13
C PHE A 45 15.54 -17.79 -4.18
N THR A 46 15.08 -19.06 -4.20
CA THR A 46 13.66 -19.39 -4.24
C THR A 46 12.93 -18.89 -2.99
N SER A 47 13.55 -19.06 -1.81
CA SER A 47 13.00 -18.53 -0.56
C SER A 47 12.78 -17.01 -0.63
N ALA A 48 13.78 -16.27 -1.04
CA ALA A 48 13.71 -14.82 -1.13
C ALA A 48 12.71 -14.35 -2.19
N PHE A 49 12.65 -15.03 -3.32
CA PHE A 49 11.67 -14.77 -4.38
C PHE A 49 10.24 -14.97 -3.86
N LEU A 50 9.95 -16.11 -3.24
CA LEU A 50 8.61 -16.42 -2.71
C LEU A 50 8.20 -15.46 -1.59
N LEU A 51 9.14 -15.09 -0.70
CA LEU A 51 8.89 -14.20 0.42
C LEU A 51 8.40 -12.81 -0.05
N PHE A 52 8.98 -12.27 -1.11
CA PHE A 52 8.59 -10.95 -1.62
C PHE A 52 7.42 -10.99 -2.59
N GLN A 53 7.22 -12.09 -3.31
CA GLN A 53 6.12 -12.22 -4.25
C GLN A 53 4.76 -12.38 -3.56
N VAL A 54 4.69 -13.09 -2.43
CA VAL A 54 3.42 -13.34 -1.74
C VAL A 54 2.82 -12.07 -1.11
N GLN A 55 3.64 -11.08 -0.81
CA GLN A 55 3.18 -9.84 -0.19
C GLN A 55 2.17 -9.08 -1.07
N PRO A 56 2.53 -8.65 -2.30
CA PRO A 56 1.57 -7.99 -3.18
C PRO A 56 0.45 -8.92 -3.64
N LEU A 57 0.70 -10.22 -3.80
CA LEU A 57 -0.31 -11.20 -4.17
C LEU A 57 -1.46 -11.24 -3.16
N LEU A 58 -1.16 -11.46 -1.88
CA LEU A 58 -2.19 -11.56 -0.85
C LEU A 58 -2.83 -10.20 -0.57
N ALA A 59 -2.05 -9.13 -0.55
CA ALA A 59 -2.61 -7.79 -0.37
C ALA A 59 -3.60 -7.44 -1.49
N LYS A 60 -3.29 -7.74 -2.75
CA LYS A 60 -4.21 -7.58 -3.87
C LYS A 60 -5.45 -8.47 -3.73
N PHE A 61 -5.27 -9.72 -3.31
CA PHE A 61 -6.37 -10.68 -3.17
C PHE A 61 -7.41 -10.23 -2.15
N ILE A 62 -6.96 -9.68 -1.00
CA ILE A 62 -7.85 -9.26 0.08
C ILE A 62 -8.29 -7.79 0.01
N LEU A 63 -7.62 -6.96 -0.79
CA LEU A 63 -7.94 -5.54 -0.92
C LEU A 63 -9.43 -5.29 -1.18
N PRO A 64 -10.09 -6.03 -2.09
CA PRO A 64 -11.52 -5.91 -2.35
C PRO A 64 -12.43 -6.18 -1.14
N TRP A 65 -11.98 -7.01 -0.21
CA TRP A 65 -12.79 -7.43 0.94
C TRP A 65 -12.86 -6.38 2.04
N PHE A 66 -11.91 -5.45 2.06
CA PHE A 66 -11.75 -4.46 3.13
C PHE A 66 -11.83 -3.01 2.62
N GLY A 67 -12.61 -2.76 1.56
CA GLY A 67 -12.96 -1.42 1.10
C GLY A 67 -11.89 -0.71 0.26
N GLY A 68 -10.87 -1.40 -0.24
CA GLY A 68 -9.92 -0.83 -1.19
C GLY A 68 -9.05 0.31 -0.65
N THR A 69 -8.78 0.39 0.67
CA THR A 69 -8.07 1.48 1.31
C THR A 69 -6.56 1.23 1.44
N PRO A 70 -5.70 2.28 1.54
CA PRO A 70 -4.27 2.13 1.79
C PRO A 70 -3.94 1.38 3.09
N ALA A 71 -4.85 1.42 4.08
CA ALA A 71 -4.68 0.72 5.36
C ALA A 71 -4.59 -0.79 5.20
N VAL A 72 -5.23 -1.38 4.19
CA VAL A 72 -5.11 -2.82 3.89
C VAL A 72 -3.65 -3.19 3.64
N TRP A 73 -2.95 -2.42 2.78
CA TRP A 73 -1.54 -2.64 2.52
C TRP A 73 -0.67 -2.43 3.75
N THR A 74 -0.94 -1.36 4.51
CA THR A 74 -0.19 -1.04 5.73
C THR A 74 -0.32 -2.15 6.76
N MET A 75 -1.52 -2.71 6.95
CA MET A 75 -1.75 -3.86 7.83
C MET A 75 -1.07 -5.13 7.33
N CYS A 76 -1.11 -5.41 6.03
CA CYS A 76 -0.37 -6.53 5.42
C CYS A 76 1.14 -6.39 5.71
N MET A 77 1.71 -5.22 5.46
CA MET A 77 3.13 -4.95 5.71
C MET A 77 3.50 -5.10 7.18
N LEU A 78 2.64 -4.64 8.10
CA LEU A 78 2.85 -4.84 9.54
C LEU A 78 2.93 -6.34 9.88
N VAL A 79 1.98 -7.15 9.41
CA VAL A 79 1.98 -8.60 9.66
C VAL A 79 3.22 -9.27 9.07
N PHE A 80 3.58 -8.93 7.84
CA PHE A 80 4.78 -9.48 7.18
C PHE A 80 6.07 -9.08 7.90
N GLN A 81 6.19 -7.85 8.39
CA GLN A 81 7.34 -7.40 9.16
C GLN A 81 7.43 -8.10 10.52
N MET A 82 6.31 -8.33 11.20
CA MET A 82 6.25 -9.09 12.44
C MET A 82 6.64 -10.56 12.25
N LEU A 83 6.14 -11.19 11.18
CA LEU A 83 6.52 -12.55 10.82
C LEU A 83 8.00 -12.65 10.42
N LEU A 84 8.54 -11.65 9.72
CA LEU A 84 9.96 -11.55 9.38
C LEU A 84 10.82 -11.49 10.65
N PHE A 85 10.45 -10.63 11.58
CA PHE A 85 11.14 -10.54 12.88
C PHE A 85 11.06 -11.86 13.65
N GLY A 86 9.89 -12.49 13.71
CA GLY A 86 9.71 -13.80 14.33
C GLY A 86 10.57 -14.88 13.68
N GLY A 87 10.66 -14.92 12.35
CA GLY A 87 11.50 -15.86 11.61
C GLY A 87 12.99 -15.68 11.87
N TYR A 88 13.46 -14.43 11.96
CA TYR A 88 14.85 -14.13 12.34
C TYR A 88 15.13 -14.53 13.79
N ALA A 89 14.20 -14.28 14.72
CA ALA A 89 14.31 -14.72 16.11
C ALA A 89 14.37 -16.25 16.20
N TYR A 90 13.50 -16.95 15.48
CA TYR A 90 13.52 -18.41 15.39
C TYR A 90 14.86 -18.93 14.85
N ALA A 91 15.36 -18.40 13.75
CA ALA A 91 16.65 -18.79 13.18
C ALA A 91 17.81 -18.57 14.17
N HIS A 92 17.79 -17.45 14.91
CA HIS A 92 18.77 -17.16 15.95
C HIS A 92 18.71 -18.16 17.10
N LEU A 93 17.52 -18.50 17.58
CA LEU A 93 17.32 -19.48 18.65
C LEU A 93 17.71 -20.89 18.19
N LEU A 94 17.27 -21.30 17.00
CA LEU A 94 17.59 -22.61 16.43
C LEU A 94 19.10 -22.80 16.24
N SER A 95 19.82 -21.77 15.80
CA SER A 95 21.27 -21.81 15.59
C SER A 95 22.08 -22.03 16.89
N ARG A 96 21.50 -21.75 18.06
CA ARG A 96 22.10 -21.99 19.39
C ARG A 96 22.01 -23.45 19.83
N ILE A 97 21.16 -24.26 19.18
CA ILE A 97 21.07 -25.69 19.46
C ILE A 97 22.33 -26.37 18.91
N GLY A 98 23.15 -26.97 19.77
CA GLY A 98 24.44 -27.53 19.36
C GLY A 98 24.38 -28.74 18.41
N SER A 99 23.25 -29.45 18.35
CA SER A 99 23.05 -30.61 17.47
C SER A 99 22.46 -30.24 16.14
N ASN A 100 23.19 -30.39 15.04
CA ASN A 100 22.72 -30.15 13.67
C ASN A 100 21.51 -31.04 13.32
N SER A 101 21.48 -32.31 13.80
CA SER A 101 20.36 -33.23 13.56
C SER A 101 19.07 -32.76 14.25
N ARG A 102 19.17 -32.19 15.47
CA ARG A 102 18.01 -31.60 16.17
C ARG A 102 17.51 -30.36 15.45
N GLN A 103 18.42 -29.50 14.97
CA GLN A 103 18.06 -28.34 14.16
C GLN A 103 17.29 -28.77 12.90
N ALA A 104 17.82 -29.78 12.17
CA ALA A 104 17.19 -30.32 10.97
C ALA A 104 15.79 -30.90 11.25
N LEU A 105 15.64 -31.67 12.33
CA LEU A 105 14.36 -32.29 12.70
C LEU A 105 13.30 -31.24 13.03
N ILE A 106 13.64 -30.25 13.85
CA ILE A 106 12.71 -29.17 14.24
C ILE A 106 12.27 -28.41 12.99
N HIS A 107 13.22 -28.02 12.13
CA HIS A 107 12.90 -27.25 10.93
C HIS A 107 12.09 -28.08 9.92
N ALA A 108 12.39 -29.38 9.75
CA ALA A 108 11.63 -30.30 8.90
C ALA A 108 10.18 -30.46 9.39
N SER A 109 9.98 -30.61 10.71
CA SER A 109 8.62 -30.70 11.27
C SER A 109 7.79 -29.46 10.98
N LEU A 110 8.40 -28.27 11.13
CA LEU A 110 7.71 -27.01 10.83
C LEU A 110 7.44 -26.82 9.34
N LEU A 111 8.36 -27.24 8.46
CA LEU A 111 8.13 -27.23 7.00
C LEU A 111 6.96 -28.16 6.60
N THR A 112 6.86 -29.31 7.26
CA THR A 112 5.73 -30.24 7.04
C THR A 112 4.41 -29.59 7.48
N ILE A 113 4.37 -28.95 8.65
CA ILE A 113 3.18 -28.22 9.13
C ILE A 113 2.82 -27.11 8.14
N ALA A 114 3.80 -26.31 7.67
CA ALA A 114 3.55 -25.28 6.69
C ALA A 114 3.01 -25.82 5.36
N ALA A 115 3.50 -26.96 4.91
CA ALA A 115 2.99 -27.62 3.69
C ALA A 115 1.52 -28.04 3.82
N LEU A 116 1.04 -28.36 5.01
CA LEU A 116 -0.36 -28.71 5.27
C LEU A 116 -1.30 -27.50 5.24
N THR A 117 -0.78 -26.26 5.31
CA THR A 117 -1.59 -25.02 5.20
C THR A 117 -1.75 -24.53 3.77
N LEU A 118 -1.19 -25.22 2.79
CA LEU A 118 -1.34 -24.89 1.37
C LEU A 118 -2.67 -25.39 0.79
N PRO A 119 -3.22 -24.73 -0.23
CA PRO A 119 -2.70 -23.56 -0.93
C PRO A 119 -2.92 -22.25 -0.15
N VAL A 120 -2.10 -21.20 -0.45
CA VAL A 120 -2.22 -19.86 0.17
C VAL A 120 -3.39 -19.06 -0.45
N VAL A 121 -4.53 -19.68 -0.57
CA VAL A 121 -5.76 -19.05 -1.08
C VAL A 121 -6.63 -18.65 0.11
N PRO A 122 -6.91 -17.35 0.33
CA PRO A 122 -7.80 -16.93 1.40
C PRO A 122 -9.20 -17.50 1.22
N ALA A 123 -9.73 -18.16 2.26
CA ALA A 123 -11.08 -18.72 2.23
C ALA A 123 -12.15 -17.61 2.31
N ALA A 124 -13.29 -17.84 1.65
CA ALA A 124 -14.37 -16.84 1.59
C ALA A 124 -14.97 -16.49 2.96
N GLU A 125 -14.86 -17.39 3.94
CA GLU A 125 -15.34 -17.21 5.33
C GLU A 125 -14.60 -16.07 6.06
N TRP A 126 -13.44 -15.64 5.56
CA TRP A 126 -12.69 -14.50 6.07
C TRP A 126 -13.23 -13.15 5.60
N LYS A 127 -14.16 -13.11 4.65
CA LYS A 127 -14.80 -11.86 4.25
C LYS A 127 -15.52 -11.24 5.44
N PRO A 128 -15.41 -9.91 5.66
CA PRO A 128 -16.02 -9.25 6.80
C PRO A 128 -17.54 -9.38 6.78
N THR A 129 -18.15 -9.48 7.96
CA THR A 129 -19.60 -9.54 8.12
C THR A 129 -20.24 -8.18 8.47
N GLY A 130 -19.42 -7.17 8.79
CA GLY A 130 -19.85 -5.78 9.02
C GLY A 130 -19.41 -5.20 10.37
N ASP A 131 -19.45 -5.99 11.46
CA ASP A 131 -19.21 -5.50 12.83
C ASP A 131 -17.76 -5.66 13.32
N GLU A 132 -16.87 -6.15 12.48
CA GLU A 132 -15.53 -6.56 12.88
C GLU A 132 -14.50 -5.46 12.64
N ALA A 133 -13.49 -5.37 13.52
CA ALA A 133 -12.33 -4.51 13.31
C ALA A 133 -11.50 -4.99 12.09
N PRO A 134 -11.46 -4.25 10.97
CA PRO A 134 -10.84 -4.73 9.74
C PRO A 134 -9.37 -5.13 9.91
N GLY A 135 -8.59 -4.34 10.69
CA GLY A 135 -7.16 -4.61 10.92
C GLY A 135 -6.92 -5.94 11.65
N LEU A 136 -7.75 -6.28 12.65
CA LEU A 136 -7.66 -7.56 13.34
C LEU A 136 -8.01 -8.72 12.40
N ARG A 137 -9.08 -8.56 11.63
CA ARG A 137 -9.54 -9.58 10.66
C ARG A 137 -8.46 -9.87 9.61
N ILE A 138 -7.84 -8.84 9.02
CA ILE A 138 -6.71 -8.96 8.09
C ILE A 138 -5.54 -9.71 8.76
N THR A 139 -5.21 -9.35 9.99
CA THR A 139 -4.11 -10.00 10.72
C THR A 139 -4.35 -11.48 10.90
N LEU A 140 -5.54 -11.88 11.37
CA LEU A 140 -5.90 -13.28 11.58
C LEU A 140 -5.96 -14.05 10.25
N LEU A 141 -6.53 -13.45 9.20
CA LEU A 141 -6.58 -14.02 7.86
C LEU A 141 -5.17 -14.33 7.33
N LEU A 142 -4.25 -13.37 7.41
CA LEU A 142 -2.88 -13.55 6.93
C LEU A 142 -2.12 -14.60 7.75
N LEU A 143 -2.32 -14.61 9.08
CA LEU A 143 -1.71 -15.64 9.94
C LEU A 143 -2.23 -17.03 9.61
N ALA A 144 -3.52 -17.18 9.35
CA ALA A 144 -4.13 -18.45 8.99
C ALA A 144 -3.73 -18.94 7.59
N THR A 145 -3.65 -18.02 6.61
CA THR A 145 -3.43 -18.36 5.19
C THR A 145 -1.96 -18.58 4.86
N VAL A 146 -1.06 -17.67 5.31
CA VAL A 146 0.35 -17.66 4.90
C VAL A 146 1.31 -17.60 6.08
N GLY A 147 0.84 -17.45 7.30
CA GLY A 147 1.67 -17.18 8.47
C GLY A 147 2.81 -18.18 8.65
N MET A 148 2.54 -19.49 8.66
CA MET A 148 3.57 -20.53 8.81
C MET A 148 4.51 -20.60 7.59
N PRO A 149 4.05 -20.67 6.33
CA PRO A 149 4.94 -20.60 5.18
C PRO A 149 5.84 -19.36 5.17
N TYR A 150 5.28 -18.17 5.41
CA TYR A 150 6.04 -16.92 5.42
C TYR A 150 7.09 -16.87 6.56
N PHE A 151 6.71 -17.30 7.75
CA PHE A 151 7.61 -17.40 8.91
C PHE A 151 8.85 -18.26 8.60
N LEU A 152 8.67 -19.40 7.92
CA LEU A 152 9.78 -20.29 7.56
C LEU A 152 10.63 -19.70 6.42
N LEU A 153 10.01 -19.11 5.40
CA LEU A 153 10.75 -18.40 4.35
C LEU A 153 11.61 -17.29 4.95
N SER A 154 11.08 -16.51 5.90
CA SER A 154 11.82 -15.43 6.54
C SER A 154 13.01 -15.91 7.38
N SER A 155 12.93 -17.10 7.96
CA SER A 155 14.03 -17.72 8.73
C SER A 155 15.17 -18.26 7.84
N THR A 156 14.90 -18.48 6.57
CA THR A 156 15.77 -19.22 5.64
C THR A 156 17.11 -18.52 5.42
N GLY A 157 17.11 -17.19 5.23
CA GLY A 157 18.34 -16.42 4.97
C GLY A 157 19.43 -16.66 6.04
N PRO A 158 19.19 -16.31 7.32
CA PRO A 158 20.16 -16.50 8.37
C PRO A 158 20.45 -17.99 8.68
N LEU A 159 19.46 -18.87 8.54
CA LEU A 159 19.61 -20.28 8.84
C LEU A 159 20.48 -21.00 7.80
N LEU A 160 20.19 -20.82 6.50
CA LEU A 160 21.00 -21.43 5.44
C LEU A 160 22.42 -20.90 5.40
N GLN A 161 22.68 -19.64 5.71
CA GLN A 161 24.03 -19.11 5.81
C GLN A 161 24.82 -19.81 6.93
N ASN A 162 24.19 -20.07 8.08
CA ASN A 162 24.79 -20.83 9.18
C ASN A 162 25.05 -22.29 8.75
N TRP A 163 24.10 -22.97 8.13
CA TRP A 163 24.24 -24.35 7.68
C TRP A 163 25.27 -24.48 6.56
N PHE A 164 25.31 -23.52 5.62
CA PHE A 164 26.28 -23.50 4.53
C PHE A 164 27.72 -23.40 5.03
N SER A 165 27.99 -22.56 6.03
CA SER A 165 29.33 -22.45 6.62
C SER A 165 29.81 -23.74 7.27
N LYS A 166 28.88 -24.59 7.74
CA LYS A 166 29.18 -25.91 8.32
C LYS A 166 29.32 -27.02 7.26
N ALA A 167 28.44 -26.98 6.24
CA ALA A 167 28.37 -28.02 5.21
C ALA A 167 29.41 -27.85 4.08
N CYS A 168 29.85 -26.60 3.85
CA CYS A 168 30.80 -26.23 2.77
C CYS A 168 31.96 -25.39 3.32
N PRO A 169 32.90 -26.00 4.08
CA PRO A 169 34.05 -25.28 4.63
C PRO A 169 34.90 -24.62 3.54
N GLY A 170 35.23 -23.34 3.72
CA GLY A 170 36.03 -22.56 2.76
C GLY A 170 35.24 -21.81 1.68
N ALA A 171 33.93 -22.04 1.57
CA ALA A 171 33.07 -21.26 0.70
C ALA A 171 32.53 -20.02 1.42
N SER A 172 32.46 -18.87 0.72
CA SER A 172 31.98 -17.61 1.33
C SER A 172 30.45 -17.56 1.40
N PRO A 173 29.83 -17.44 2.58
CA PRO A 173 28.38 -17.30 2.72
C PRO A 173 27.82 -15.98 2.18
N TYR A 174 28.67 -14.97 1.93
CA TYR A 174 28.25 -13.68 1.40
C TYR A 174 27.64 -13.78 -0.02
N ARG A 175 28.04 -14.81 -0.81
CA ARG A 175 27.44 -15.07 -2.12
C ARG A 175 25.95 -15.43 -2.02
N LEU A 176 25.56 -16.14 -0.97
CA LEU A 176 24.15 -16.49 -0.72
C LEU A 176 23.31 -15.24 -0.42
N TYR A 177 23.90 -14.26 0.28
CA TYR A 177 23.25 -13.00 0.58
C TYR A 177 22.93 -12.18 -0.69
N ALA A 178 23.93 -12.04 -1.59
CA ALA A 178 23.70 -11.37 -2.88
C ALA A 178 22.59 -12.04 -3.70
N LEU A 179 22.59 -13.37 -3.72
CA LEU A 179 21.58 -14.15 -4.45
C LEU A 179 20.17 -14.02 -3.84
N SER A 180 20.06 -13.96 -2.52
CA SER A 180 18.82 -13.62 -1.81
C SER A 180 18.28 -12.26 -2.24
N ASN A 181 19.13 -11.24 -2.29
CA ASN A 181 18.75 -9.89 -2.70
C ASN A 181 18.27 -9.83 -4.15
N ILE A 182 18.93 -10.54 -5.07
CA ILE A 182 18.52 -10.64 -6.48
C ILE A 182 17.15 -11.32 -6.58
N GLY A 183 16.92 -12.41 -5.84
CA GLY A 183 15.62 -13.10 -5.79
C GLY A 183 14.50 -12.19 -5.32
N SER A 184 14.74 -11.43 -4.25
CA SER A 184 13.77 -10.47 -3.70
C SER A 184 13.43 -9.35 -4.69
N LEU A 185 14.44 -8.75 -5.31
CA LEU A 185 14.25 -7.66 -6.28
C LEU A 185 13.53 -8.16 -7.54
N LEU A 186 13.90 -9.35 -8.02
CA LEU A 186 13.24 -9.98 -9.18
C LEU A 186 11.77 -10.26 -8.90
N ALA A 187 11.43 -10.76 -7.70
CA ALA A 187 10.05 -11.00 -7.29
C ALA A 187 9.22 -9.71 -7.36
N LEU A 188 9.71 -8.62 -6.80
CA LEU A 188 9.00 -7.33 -6.80
C LEU A 188 8.82 -6.76 -8.20
N ILE A 189 9.89 -6.76 -9.02
CA ILE A 189 9.82 -6.19 -10.38
C ILE A 189 8.96 -7.06 -11.29
N SER A 190 9.05 -8.39 -11.19
CA SER A 190 8.27 -9.28 -12.06
C SER A 190 6.77 -9.29 -11.72
N TYR A 191 6.37 -8.93 -10.50
CA TYR A 191 4.97 -8.99 -10.09
C TYR A 191 4.06 -8.12 -10.99
N PRO A 192 4.25 -6.79 -11.12
CA PRO A 192 3.35 -5.94 -11.91
C PRO A 192 3.48 -6.13 -13.41
N PHE A 193 4.62 -6.65 -13.92
CA PHE A 193 4.87 -6.75 -15.36
C PHE A 193 4.67 -8.15 -15.94
N VAL A 194 4.72 -9.18 -15.10
CA VAL A 194 4.61 -10.58 -15.53
C VAL A 194 3.48 -11.30 -14.82
N PHE A 195 3.50 -11.34 -13.48
CA PHE A 195 2.54 -12.17 -12.73
C PHE A 195 1.13 -11.57 -12.76
N GLU A 196 0.99 -10.30 -12.46
CA GLU A 196 -0.31 -9.63 -12.39
C GLU A 196 -1.03 -9.57 -13.75
N PRO A 197 -0.36 -9.27 -14.88
CA PRO A 197 -1.02 -9.25 -16.19
C PRO A 197 -1.33 -10.63 -16.80
N LEU A 198 -0.54 -11.67 -16.48
CA LEU A 198 -0.63 -12.96 -17.15
C LEU A 198 -1.42 -14.01 -16.37
N PHE A 199 -1.52 -13.88 -15.05
CA PHE A 199 -2.14 -14.90 -14.21
C PHE A 199 -3.22 -14.29 -13.32
N SER A 200 -4.32 -15.02 -13.14
CA SER A 200 -5.33 -14.70 -12.14
C SER A 200 -4.76 -14.82 -10.71
N SER A 201 -5.35 -14.13 -9.75
CA SER A 201 -4.88 -14.15 -8.36
C SER A 201 -4.87 -15.57 -7.78
N THR A 202 -5.89 -16.36 -8.10
CA THR A 202 -5.99 -17.77 -7.70
C THR A 202 -4.89 -18.63 -8.34
N ALA A 203 -4.62 -18.46 -9.65
CA ALA A 203 -3.55 -19.17 -10.32
C ALA A 203 -2.16 -18.84 -9.76
N GLN A 204 -1.93 -17.57 -9.41
CA GLN A 204 -0.70 -17.12 -8.75
C GLN A 204 -0.53 -17.79 -7.38
N ALA A 205 -1.59 -17.89 -6.56
CA ALA A 205 -1.55 -18.52 -5.25
C ALA A 205 -1.24 -20.01 -5.33
N TRP A 206 -1.81 -20.72 -6.32
CA TRP A 206 -1.48 -22.12 -6.59
C TRP A 206 -0.04 -22.31 -7.08
N LEU A 207 0.42 -21.49 -8.04
CA LEU A 207 1.80 -21.51 -8.51
C LEU A 207 2.79 -21.27 -7.38
N TRP A 208 2.52 -20.27 -6.55
CA TRP A 208 3.32 -19.95 -5.37
C TRP A 208 3.38 -21.15 -4.41
N SER A 209 2.25 -21.81 -4.17
CA SER A 209 2.16 -22.98 -3.28
C SER A 209 2.98 -24.16 -3.81
N VAL A 210 2.96 -24.42 -5.11
CA VAL A 210 3.82 -25.45 -5.74
C VAL A 210 5.30 -25.08 -5.60
N LEU A 211 5.67 -23.84 -5.86
CA LEU A 211 7.05 -23.36 -5.68
C LEU A 211 7.49 -23.44 -4.23
N PHE A 212 6.59 -23.21 -3.27
CA PHE A 212 6.88 -23.39 -1.84
C PHE A 212 7.18 -24.86 -1.50
N LEU A 213 6.47 -25.84 -2.08
CA LEU A 213 6.79 -27.26 -1.89
C LEU A 213 8.17 -27.60 -2.44
N ILE A 214 8.53 -27.07 -3.62
CA ILE A 214 9.88 -27.24 -4.20
C ILE A 214 10.95 -26.63 -3.28
N PHE A 215 10.69 -25.41 -2.76
CA PHE A 215 11.54 -24.78 -1.75
C PHE A 215 11.68 -25.66 -0.49
N ALA A 216 10.57 -26.17 0.05
CA ALA A 216 10.57 -26.98 1.25
C ALA A 216 11.41 -28.26 1.06
N LEU A 217 11.26 -28.95 -0.06
CA LEU A 217 12.08 -30.11 -0.40
C LEU A 217 13.57 -29.76 -0.51
N SER A 218 13.91 -28.68 -1.19
CA SER A 218 15.30 -28.24 -1.32
C SER A 218 15.89 -27.83 0.03
N CYS A 219 15.11 -27.17 0.90
CA CYS A 219 15.51 -26.82 2.27
C CYS A 219 15.71 -28.06 3.15
N LEU A 220 14.85 -29.06 3.04
CA LEU A 220 15.05 -30.36 3.70
C LEU A 220 16.35 -31.05 3.26
N MET A 221 16.68 -30.99 1.97
CA MET A 221 17.96 -31.54 1.48
C MET A 221 19.16 -30.75 2.02
N CYS A 222 19.08 -29.43 2.16
CA CYS A 222 20.12 -28.60 2.79
C CYS A 222 20.30 -28.98 4.27
N SER A 223 19.20 -29.15 4.99
CA SER A 223 19.22 -29.52 6.41
C SER A 223 19.80 -30.92 6.63
N TRP A 224 19.46 -31.87 5.78
CA TRP A 224 20.00 -33.22 5.78
C TRP A 224 21.53 -33.23 5.54
N LYS A 225 22.01 -32.51 4.52
CA LYS A 225 23.45 -32.37 4.27
C LYS A 225 24.20 -31.79 5.46
N THR A 226 23.60 -30.79 6.13
CA THR A 226 24.19 -30.21 7.34
C THR A 226 24.20 -31.18 8.52
N ALA A 227 23.17 -32.01 8.66
CA ALA A 227 23.08 -33.01 9.71
C ALA A 227 24.12 -34.14 9.54
N MET A 228 24.45 -34.49 8.27
CA MET A 228 25.46 -35.49 7.92
C MET A 228 26.89 -34.94 7.88
N ALA A 229 27.08 -33.63 7.92
CA ALA A 229 28.41 -33.05 7.98
C ALA A 229 29.12 -33.54 9.25
N PRO A 230 30.36 -34.07 9.15
CA PRO A 230 31.09 -34.54 10.33
C PRO A 230 31.16 -33.39 11.33
N ALA A 231 30.83 -33.74 12.59
CA ALA A 231 31.08 -32.81 13.67
C ALA A 231 32.60 -32.50 13.62
N THR A 232 32.91 -31.26 13.28
CA THR A 232 34.29 -30.78 13.44
C THR A 232 34.55 -30.86 14.93
N SER A 233 35.13 -32.01 15.36
CA SER A 233 35.77 -32.16 16.64
C SER A 233 36.83 -31.05 16.67
N GLY A 234 36.57 -30.03 17.46
CA GLY A 234 37.53 -28.97 17.73
C GLY A 234 38.77 -29.52 18.40
N THR A 235 39.65 -30.13 17.62
CA THR A 235 41.07 -30.29 17.92
C THR A 235 41.81 -29.16 17.18
N GLY A 236 41.44 -27.97 17.46
CA GLY A 236 42.23 -26.76 17.25
C GLY A 236 42.57 -26.29 18.65
N ASN A 237 43.82 -26.35 19.00
CA ASN A 237 44.41 -25.84 20.21
C ASN A 237 43.59 -24.68 20.76
N GLU A 238 43.07 -24.86 21.96
CA GLU A 238 42.86 -23.75 22.86
C GLU A 238 44.24 -23.04 22.97
N GLU A 239 44.56 -22.19 22.02
CA GLU A 239 45.36 -21.05 22.36
C GLU A 239 44.58 -20.38 23.49
N SER A 240 45.15 -20.49 24.67
CA SER A 240 44.73 -19.81 25.88
C SER A 240 44.21 -18.43 25.50
N PRO A 241 43.08 -18.02 26.00
CA PRO A 241 42.64 -16.66 25.80
C PRO A 241 43.71 -15.78 26.40
N THR A 242 44.61 -15.26 25.55
CA THR A 242 45.32 -14.05 25.88
C THR A 242 44.19 -13.07 26.21
N THR A 243 44.14 -12.78 27.48
CA THR A 243 43.27 -11.78 28.12
C THR A 243 43.61 -10.44 27.49
N GLN A 244 43.20 -10.23 26.23
CA GLN A 244 42.90 -8.90 25.74
C GLN A 244 41.55 -8.62 26.35
N THR A 245 41.56 -7.83 27.39
CA THR A 245 40.44 -6.98 27.79
C THR A 245 40.05 -6.17 26.54
N ALA A 246 39.23 -6.79 25.67
CA ALA A 246 38.44 -6.06 24.74
C ALA A 246 37.49 -5.27 25.64
N ASP A 247 37.82 -3.98 25.80
CA ASP A 247 36.94 -3.01 26.42
C ASP A 247 35.51 -3.33 25.93
N ASP A 248 34.62 -3.58 26.86
CA ASP A 248 33.19 -3.76 26.64
C ASP A 248 32.63 -2.46 26.05
N VAL A 249 32.94 -2.20 24.77
CA VAL A 249 32.31 -1.11 24.03
C VAL A 249 30.86 -1.54 23.86
N PRO A 250 29.92 -0.88 24.55
CA PRO A 250 28.53 -1.29 24.48
C PRO A 250 28.09 -1.24 23.02
N LEU A 251 27.58 -2.38 22.52
CA LEU A 251 27.09 -2.51 21.16
C LEU A 251 26.09 -1.40 20.85
N PRO A 252 26.16 -0.74 19.72
CA PRO A 252 25.27 0.39 19.36
C PRO A 252 23.86 -0.11 18.96
N ARG A 253 23.28 -1.03 19.74
CA ARG A 253 21.98 -1.69 19.45
C ARG A 253 20.84 -0.69 19.24
N VAL A 254 20.79 0.36 20.06
CA VAL A 254 19.76 1.42 19.92
C VAL A 254 19.91 2.14 18.58
N ARG A 255 21.14 2.39 18.12
CA ARG A 255 21.35 3.02 16.80
C ARG A 255 20.95 2.08 15.66
N TRP A 256 21.27 0.79 15.77
CA TRP A 256 20.82 -0.20 14.78
C TRP A 256 19.31 -0.24 14.70
N LEU A 257 18.64 -0.25 15.86
CA LEU A 257 17.17 -0.24 15.93
C LEU A 257 16.59 1.00 15.25
N ILE A 258 17.07 2.21 15.61
CA ILE A 258 16.55 3.47 15.07
C ILE A 258 16.84 3.60 13.58
N LEU A 259 18.05 3.27 13.12
CA LEU A 259 18.43 3.35 11.71
C LEU A 259 17.71 2.31 10.82
N ALA A 260 17.17 1.23 11.39
CA ALA A 260 16.30 0.29 10.70
C ALA A 260 14.82 0.68 10.80
N MET A 261 14.39 1.31 11.91
CA MET A 261 13.01 1.72 12.14
C MET A 261 12.61 2.89 11.24
N LEU A 262 13.45 3.91 11.10
CA LEU A 262 13.11 5.10 10.32
C LEU A 262 12.85 4.82 8.83
N PRO A 263 13.68 4.05 8.09
CA PRO A 263 13.35 3.67 6.72
C PRO A 263 12.03 2.92 6.60
N SER A 264 11.67 2.09 7.60
CA SER A 264 10.39 1.37 7.63
C SER A 264 9.21 2.32 7.83
N ILE A 265 9.32 3.30 8.75
CA ILE A 265 8.32 4.36 8.93
C ILE A 265 8.18 5.18 7.64
N MET A 266 9.30 5.62 7.06
CA MET A 266 9.32 6.39 5.80
C MET A 266 8.70 5.62 4.64
N LEU A 267 8.98 4.31 4.53
CA LEU A 267 8.38 3.44 3.53
C LEU A 267 6.85 3.45 3.62
N LEU A 268 6.30 3.16 4.79
CA LEU A 268 4.85 3.05 4.98
C LEU A 268 4.16 4.40 4.88
N ALA A 269 4.71 5.44 5.53
CA ALA A 269 4.14 6.79 5.50
C ALA A 269 4.15 7.40 4.07
N THR A 270 5.26 7.21 3.31
CA THR A 270 5.34 7.66 1.92
C THR A 270 4.39 6.85 1.03
N THR A 271 4.27 5.54 1.25
CA THR A 271 3.34 4.70 0.48
C THR A 271 1.89 5.13 0.71
N ASN A 272 1.51 5.40 1.95
CA ASN A 272 0.16 5.90 2.28
C ASN A 272 -0.10 7.24 1.58
N GLU A 273 0.83 8.19 1.65
CA GLU A 273 0.71 9.51 1.01
C GLU A 273 0.53 9.41 -0.50
N VAL A 274 1.35 8.57 -1.17
CA VAL A 274 1.25 8.36 -2.62
C VAL A 274 -0.07 7.68 -2.99
N CYS A 275 -0.51 6.67 -2.25
CA CYS A 275 -1.75 5.93 -2.54
C CYS A 275 -3.01 6.78 -2.32
N MET A 276 -3.00 7.68 -1.34
CA MET A 276 -4.12 8.59 -1.10
C MET A 276 -4.29 9.63 -2.21
N ASN A 277 -3.17 10.06 -2.81
CA ASN A 277 -3.19 11.09 -3.84
C ASN A 277 -3.49 10.56 -5.26
N ILE A 278 -3.42 9.24 -5.49
CA ILE A 278 -3.63 8.64 -6.81
C ILE A 278 -4.68 7.54 -6.75
N ALA A 279 -4.31 6.37 -6.22
CA ALA A 279 -5.15 5.18 -6.10
C ALA A 279 -4.48 4.09 -5.27
N VAL A 280 -5.28 3.20 -4.71
CA VAL A 280 -4.81 2.04 -3.95
C VAL A 280 -4.58 0.86 -4.89
N VAL A 281 -3.40 0.78 -5.47
CA VAL A 281 -3.04 -0.26 -6.46
C VAL A 281 -1.70 -0.90 -6.13
N PRO A 282 -1.52 -2.21 -6.41
CA PRO A 282 -0.29 -2.94 -6.11
C PRO A 282 0.98 -2.30 -6.67
N PHE A 283 0.90 -1.75 -7.89
CA PHE A 283 2.04 -1.08 -8.52
C PHE A 283 2.61 0.06 -7.67
N LEU A 284 1.73 0.88 -7.05
CA LEU A 284 2.15 1.99 -6.20
C LEU A 284 2.70 1.55 -4.83
N TRP A 285 2.45 0.31 -4.41
CA TRP A 285 3.07 -0.26 -3.21
C TRP A 285 4.45 -0.84 -3.52
N ILE A 286 4.60 -1.44 -4.70
CA ILE A 286 5.83 -2.13 -5.11
C ILE A 286 6.96 -1.15 -5.36
N ILE A 287 6.70 0.05 -5.90
CA ILE A 287 7.75 1.04 -6.17
C ILE A 287 8.47 1.48 -4.89
N PRO A 288 7.80 1.98 -3.83
CA PRO A 288 8.44 2.33 -2.57
C PRO A 288 9.22 1.16 -1.96
N LEU A 289 8.63 -0.04 -1.96
CA LEU A 289 9.27 -1.25 -1.43
C LEU A 289 10.50 -1.65 -2.24
N THR A 290 10.46 -1.50 -3.57
CA THR A 290 11.61 -1.73 -4.45
C THR A 290 12.74 -0.74 -4.18
N LEU A 291 12.42 0.55 -3.98
CA LEU A 291 13.42 1.57 -3.65
C LEU A 291 14.06 1.32 -2.28
N TYR A 292 13.25 0.93 -1.29
CA TYR A 292 13.72 0.51 0.03
C TYR A 292 14.70 -0.67 -0.07
N LEU A 293 14.33 -1.73 -0.79
CA LEU A 293 15.17 -2.90 -0.97
C LEU A 293 16.44 -2.57 -1.78
N LEU A 294 16.30 -1.78 -2.85
CA LEU A 294 17.43 -1.36 -3.68
C LEU A 294 18.46 -0.57 -2.87
N SER A 295 18.01 0.36 -2.02
CA SER A 295 18.93 1.11 -1.16
C SER A 295 19.69 0.20 -0.20
N PHE A 296 19.03 -0.83 0.34
CA PHE A 296 19.64 -1.83 1.17
C PHE A 296 20.70 -2.65 0.41
N ILE A 297 20.33 -3.13 -0.79
CA ILE A 297 21.24 -3.88 -1.66
C ILE A 297 22.50 -3.04 -1.97
N LEU A 298 22.33 -1.81 -2.47
CA LEU A 298 23.44 -0.95 -2.88
C LEU A 298 24.40 -0.66 -1.74
N THR A 299 23.89 -0.38 -0.54
CA THR A 299 24.73 -0.02 0.62
C THR A 299 25.46 -1.21 1.21
N PHE A 300 24.82 -2.42 1.20
CA PHE A 300 25.44 -3.64 1.75
C PHE A 300 26.37 -4.36 0.77
N GLU A 301 26.20 -4.15 -0.56
CA GLU A 301 27.02 -4.78 -1.60
C GLU A 301 28.38 -4.09 -1.74
N SER A 302 28.43 -2.74 -1.70
CA SER A 302 29.63 -2.00 -1.99
C SER A 302 29.70 -0.62 -1.35
N ASP A 303 30.80 -0.34 -0.69
CA ASP A 303 31.10 0.99 -0.10
C ASP A 303 31.15 2.13 -1.15
N ARG A 304 31.18 1.81 -2.44
CA ARG A 304 31.22 2.81 -3.53
C ARG A 304 29.94 3.62 -3.62
N PHE A 305 28.80 3.04 -3.27
CA PHE A 305 27.49 3.67 -3.38
C PHE A 305 27.16 4.58 -2.20
N TYR A 306 27.89 4.49 -1.09
CA TYR A 306 27.66 5.32 0.07
C TYR A 306 28.88 6.15 0.43
N ARG A 307 28.82 7.45 0.13
CA ARG A 307 29.79 8.45 0.58
C ARG A 307 29.14 9.35 1.61
N ARG A 308 29.57 9.27 2.85
CA ARG A 308 28.88 9.85 4.00
C ARG A 308 28.56 11.35 3.86
N ARG A 309 29.58 12.21 3.62
CA ARG A 309 29.38 13.68 3.56
C ARG A 309 28.39 14.13 2.47
N PRO A 310 28.54 13.74 1.19
CA PRO A 310 27.55 14.12 0.19
C PRO A 310 26.17 13.51 0.44
N MET A 311 26.08 12.31 1.05
CA MET A 311 24.81 11.70 1.37
C MET A 311 24.07 12.45 2.50
N ILE A 312 24.78 12.91 3.55
CA ILE A 312 24.20 13.75 4.61
C ILE A 312 23.60 15.03 4.01
N LEU A 313 24.36 15.72 3.13
CA LEU A 313 23.89 16.95 2.49
C LEU A 313 22.67 16.68 1.58
N LEU A 314 22.76 15.64 0.75
CA LEU A 314 21.65 15.26 -0.14
C LEU A 314 20.38 14.91 0.66
N THR A 315 20.53 14.18 1.78
CA THR A 315 19.41 13.84 2.68
C THR A 315 18.80 15.10 3.28
N ALA A 316 19.62 16.00 3.82
CA ALA A 316 19.11 17.25 4.39
C ALA A 316 18.37 18.08 3.34
N CYS A 317 18.92 18.23 2.13
CA CYS A 317 18.27 18.97 1.04
C CYS A 317 16.95 18.29 0.60
N SER A 318 16.91 16.97 0.48
CA SER A 318 15.69 16.25 0.08
C SER A 318 14.60 16.33 1.14
N LEU A 319 14.95 16.23 2.42
CA LEU A 319 14.02 16.41 3.54
C LEU A 319 13.43 17.82 3.54
N CYS A 320 14.26 18.86 3.42
CA CYS A 320 13.79 20.26 3.36
C CYS A 320 12.88 20.50 2.14
N ALA A 321 13.24 19.97 0.96
CA ALA A 321 12.43 20.10 -0.24
C ALA A 321 11.05 19.43 -0.07
N THR A 322 11.01 18.24 0.53
CA THR A 322 9.77 17.51 0.80
C THR A 322 8.91 18.26 1.84
N MET A 323 9.50 18.74 2.93
CA MET A 323 8.79 19.55 3.92
C MET A 323 8.20 20.82 3.30
N LEU A 324 8.96 21.50 2.43
CA LEU A 324 8.50 22.72 1.75
C LEU A 324 7.36 22.40 0.77
N MET A 325 7.42 21.28 0.06
CA MET A 325 6.35 20.83 -0.83
C MET A 325 5.07 20.56 -0.02
N LEU A 326 5.16 19.79 1.05
CA LEU A 326 4.01 19.46 1.91
C LEU A 326 3.37 20.70 2.55
N SER A 327 4.18 21.74 2.90
CA SER A 327 3.66 22.98 3.49
C SER A 327 2.93 23.88 2.48
N ARG A 328 3.17 23.73 1.18
CA ARG A 328 2.53 24.54 0.13
C ARG A 328 1.24 23.93 -0.43
N GLY A 329 0.87 22.74 0.03
CA GLY A 329 -0.30 22.03 -0.47
C GLY A 329 -0.24 21.67 -1.96
N SER A 330 -1.39 21.56 -2.60
CA SER A 330 -1.59 20.99 -3.93
C SER A 330 -1.11 21.86 -5.12
N MET A 331 -0.30 22.90 -4.91
CA MET A 331 0.12 23.83 -5.98
C MET A 331 1.10 23.23 -7.00
N SER A 332 1.68 22.07 -6.75
CA SER A 332 2.62 21.39 -7.65
C SER A 332 1.96 20.18 -8.33
N GLY A 333 2.28 19.95 -9.61
CA GLY A 333 1.73 18.80 -10.34
C GLY A 333 2.02 17.46 -9.64
N VAL A 334 1.05 16.56 -9.63
CA VAL A 334 1.09 15.27 -8.90
C VAL A 334 2.31 14.41 -9.26
N VAL A 335 2.72 14.39 -10.53
CA VAL A 335 3.92 13.65 -10.97
C VAL A 335 5.18 14.15 -10.26
N PHE A 336 5.30 15.48 -10.09
CA PHE A 336 6.42 16.09 -9.36
C PHE A 336 6.37 15.72 -7.86
N GLN A 337 5.19 15.74 -7.25
CA GLN A 337 5.01 15.36 -5.83
C GLN A 337 5.44 13.91 -5.62
N ILE A 338 4.99 12.98 -6.47
CA ILE A 338 5.35 11.57 -6.39
C ILE A 338 6.86 11.38 -6.57
N ALA A 339 7.45 12.01 -7.59
CA ALA A 339 8.88 11.91 -7.86
C ALA A 339 9.72 12.41 -6.68
N LEU A 340 9.29 13.52 -6.04
CA LEU A 340 9.96 14.06 -4.87
C LEU A 340 9.80 13.15 -3.64
N LEU A 341 8.60 12.63 -3.38
CA LEU A 341 8.33 11.70 -2.27
C LEU A 341 9.13 10.41 -2.40
N LEU A 342 9.12 9.78 -3.58
CA LEU A 342 9.88 8.55 -3.85
C LEU A 342 11.39 8.80 -3.85
N GLY A 343 11.84 9.92 -4.42
CA GLY A 343 13.25 10.32 -4.38
C GLY A 343 13.73 10.56 -2.96
N ASN A 344 12.95 11.26 -2.14
CA ASN A 344 13.24 11.46 -0.72
C ASN A 344 13.29 10.14 0.05
N LEU A 345 12.31 9.26 -0.15
CA LEU A 345 12.33 7.90 0.44
C LEU A 345 13.64 7.18 0.10
N PHE A 346 14.04 7.14 -1.17
CA PHE A 346 15.27 6.48 -1.59
C PHE A 346 16.51 7.08 -0.94
N VAL A 347 16.62 8.41 -0.91
CA VAL A 347 17.77 9.12 -0.31
C VAL A 347 17.85 8.88 1.20
N VAL A 348 16.73 8.94 1.91
CA VAL A 348 16.68 8.64 3.37
C VAL A 348 17.04 7.18 3.63
N CYS A 349 16.53 6.24 2.84
CA CYS A 349 16.90 4.84 2.96
C CYS A 349 18.39 4.62 2.70
N MET A 350 18.97 5.24 1.66
CA MET A 350 20.42 5.18 1.39
C MET A 350 21.25 5.73 2.55
N PHE A 351 20.81 6.82 3.18
CA PHE A 351 21.48 7.38 4.36
C PHE A 351 21.41 6.43 5.55
N CYS A 352 20.24 5.98 5.94
CA CYS A 352 20.04 5.13 7.11
C CYS A 352 20.73 3.76 6.95
N HIS A 353 20.57 3.12 5.79
CA HIS A 353 21.20 1.83 5.50
C HIS A 353 22.73 1.96 5.38
N GLY A 354 23.23 3.05 4.80
CA GLY A 354 24.66 3.33 4.73
C GLY A 354 25.28 3.53 6.11
N GLU A 355 24.64 4.29 7.01
CA GLU A 355 25.11 4.44 8.39
C GLU A 355 25.01 3.11 9.17
N LEU A 356 23.99 2.29 8.87
CA LEU A 356 23.82 0.96 9.46
C LEU A 356 24.96 0.01 9.08
N VAL A 357 25.36 0.00 7.78
CA VAL A 357 26.49 -0.80 7.30
C VAL A 357 27.80 -0.39 7.96
N ARG A 358 28.01 0.90 8.20
CA ARG A 358 29.20 1.41 8.92
C ARG A 358 29.28 0.97 10.37
N LEU A 359 28.12 0.65 10.99
CA LEU A 359 28.02 0.15 12.35
C LEU A 359 27.94 -1.40 12.41
N LYS A 360 28.18 -2.09 11.28
CA LYS A 360 28.17 -3.54 11.21
C LYS A 360 29.21 -4.15 12.15
N PRO A 361 28.80 -5.08 13.03
CA PRO A 361 29.71 -5.70 13.99
C PRO A 361 30.53 -6.82 13.37
N ASP A 362 31.44 -7.38 14.16
CA ASP A 362 32.22 -8.57 13.81
C ASP A 362 31.30 -9.77 13.44
N PRO A 363 31.81 -10.71 12.62
CA PRO A 363 31.03 -11.87 12.15
C PRO A 363 30.35 -12.69 13.25
N LYS A 364 30.91 -12.75 14.47
CA LYS A 364 30.34 -13.46 15.61
C LYS A 364 29.02 -12.85 16.11
N GLN A 365 28.76 -11.58 15.84
CA GLN A 365 27.60 -10.83 16.34
C GLN A 365 26.59 -10.51 15.23
N LEU A 366 26.80 -10.98 14.01
CA LEU A 366 25.95 -10.70 12.84
C LEU A 366 24.49 -11.14 13.03
N THR A 367 24.25 -12.26 13.72
CA THR A 367 22.87 -12.73 13.97
C THR A 367 22.10 -11.77 14.89
N ALA A 368 22.77 -11.21 15.91
CA ALA A 368 22.18 -10.20 16.80
C ALA A 368 21.95 -8.87 16.05
N PHE A 369 22.83 -8.51 15.12
CA PHE A 369 22.68 -7.33 14.27
C PHE A 369 21.45 -7.45 13.35
N TYR A 370 21.32 -8.56 12.62
CA TYR A 370 20.15 -8.78 11.74
C TYR A 370 18.85 -8.90 12.52
N LEU A 371 18.88 -9.52 13.70
CA LEU A 371 17.70 -9.57 14.58
C LEU A 371 17.28 -8.16 15.03
N THR A 372 18.25 -7.31 15.43
CA THR A 372 17.96 -5.93 15.85
C THR A 372 17.43 -5.08 14.68
N MET A 373 17.97 -5.27 13.47
CA MET A 373 17.47 -4.62 12.28
C MET A 373 16.03 -5.01 11.97
N SER A 374 15.73 -6.31 12.00
CA SER A 374 14.38 -6.83 11.79
C SER A 374 13.41 -6.31 12.85
N ALA A 375 13.85 -6.22 14.13
CA ALA A 375 13.08 -5.60 15.20
C ALA A 375 12.80 -4.11 14.92
N GLY A 376 13.78 -3.38 14.38
CA GLY A 376 13.61 -1.99 13.96
C GLY A 376 12.56 -1.85 12.85
N GLY A 377 12.63 -2.69 11.82
CA GLY A 377 11.61 -2.74 10.76
C GLY A 377 10.21 -3.00 11.31
N ALA A 378 10.07 -4.02 12.15
CA ALA A 378 8.80 -4.36 12.81
C ALA A 378 8.27 -3.23 13.71
N ALA A 379 9.16 -2.56 14.47
CA ALA A 379 8.78 -1.38 15.27
C ALA A 379 8.30 -0.22 14.42
N GLY A 380 8.91 0.01 13.24
CA GLY A 380 8.45 1.00 12.27
C GLY A 380 7.06 0.67 11.72
N GLY A 381 6.80 -0.61 11.40
CA GLY A 381 5.48 -1.09 10.99
C GLY A 381 4.42 -0.90 12.08
N LEU A 382 4.74 -1.24 13.34
CA LEU A 382 3.85 -1.01 14.48
C LEU A 382 3.56 0.49 14.69
N ALA A 383 4.58 1.34 14.52
CA ALA A 383 4.41 2.78 14.68
C ALA A 383 3.40 3.37 13.68
N VAL A 384 3.49 2.99 12.40
CA VAL A 384 2.63 3.53 11.35
C VAL A 384 1.29 2.77 11.26
N GLY A 385 1.32 1.44 11.30
CA GLY A 385 0.14 0.60 11.06
C GLY A 385 -0.82 0.50 12.25
N LEU A 386 -0.31 0.65 13.49
CA LEU A 386 -1.11 0.47 14.69
C LEU A 386 -1.12 1.71 15.58
N LEU A 387 0.05 2.25 15.97
CA LEU A 387 0.12 3.31 16.97
C LEU A 387 -0.36 4.66 16.41
N ALA A 388 0.05 5.02 15.19
CA ALA A 388 -0.31 6.30 14.61
C ALA A 388 -1.83 6.49 14.45
N PRO A 389 -2.62 5.52 13.94
CA PRO A 389 -4.07 5.65 13.88
C PRO A 389 -4.75 5.76 15.25
N LEU A 390 -4.15 5.20 16.31
CA LEU A 390 -4.68 5.29 17.68
C LEU A 390 -4.38 6.63 18.36
N VAL A 391 -3.25 7.27 18.00
CA VAL A 391 -2.76 8.48 18.68
C VAL A 391 -3.15 9.75 17.93
N PHE A 392 -3.09 9.72 16.60
CA PHE A 392 -3.26 10.90 15.75
C PHE A 392 -4.59 10.91 15.03
N LYS A 393 -5.26 12.05 15.02
CA LYS A 393 -6.47 12.29 14.23
C LYS A 393 -6.20 12.59 12.76
N GLY A 394 -4.96 12.88 12.37
CA GLY A 394 -4.52 13.16 10.99
C GLY A 394 -3.30 12.32 10.61
N TYR A 395 -2.80 12.48 9.39
CA TYR A 395 -1.61 11.79 8.88
C TYR A 395 -0.32 12.52 9.29
N PHE A 396 0.07 12.40 10.56
CA PHE A 396 1.28 13.03 11.08
C PHE A 396 2.54 12.16 10.98
N GLU A 397 2.41 10.91 10.50
CA GLU A 397 3.52 9.96 10.44
C GLU A 397 4.64 10.43 9.52
N LEU A 398 4.29 10.90 8.31
CA LEU A 398 5.28 11.40 7.36
C LEU A 398 5.97 12.69 7.85
N PRO A 399 5.25 13.75 8.27
CA PRO A 399 5.86 14.95 8.86
C PRO A 399 6.80 14.66 10.04
N LEU A 400 6.37 13.82 10.98
CA LEU A 400 7.19 13.45 12.14
C LEU A 400 8.42 12.65 11.76
N ALA A 401 8.29 11.71 10.80
CA ALA A 401 9.41 10.93 10.29
C ALA A 401 10.45 11.81 9.57
N LEU A 402 10.02 12.80 8.78
CA LEU A 402 10.91 13.75 8.13
C LEU A 402 11.74 14.54 9.16
N VAL A 403 11.09 15.04 10.22
CA VAL A 403 11.78 15.74 11.32
C VAL A 403 12.74 14.79 12.05
N ALA A 404 12.33 13.58 12.38
CA ALA A 404 13.18 12.60 13.05
C ALA A 404 14.41 12.25 12.19
N CYS A 405 14.23 12.03 10.87
CA CYS A 405 15.33 11.81 9.93
C CYS A 405 16.30 12.99 9.87
N LEU A 406 15.77 14.22 9.85
CA LEU A 406 16.59 15.44 9.86
C LEU A 406 17.43 15.54 11.15
N LEU A 407 16.83 15.30 12.32
CA LEU A 407 17.54 15.29 13.61
C LEU A 407 18.66 14.26 13.67
N ILE A 408 18.43 13.05 13.13
CA ILE A 408 19.47 12.00 13.07
C ILE A 408 20.57 12.38 12.07
N CYS A 409 20.21 12.94 10.93
CA CYS A 409 21.15 13.42 9.94
C CYS A 409 22.11 14.46 10.57
N ILE A 410 21.56 15.43 11.30
CA ILE A 410 22.32 16.45 12.04
C ILE A 410 23.19 15.79 13.13
N GLY A 411 22.60 14.95 13.98
CA GLY A 411 23.33 14.26 15.04
C GLY A 411 24.49 13.41 14.52
N THR A 412 24.31 12.83 13.34
CA THR A 412 25.35 12.08 12.65
C THR A 412 26.46 12.98 12.12
N PHE A 413 26.10 14.13 11.53
CA PHE A 413 27.05 15.14 11.08
C PHE A 413 27.90 15.70 12.22
N LEU A 414 27.24 16.08 13.35
CA LEU A 414 27.91 16.70 14.49
C LEU A 414 28.88 15.75 15.22
N ARG A 415 28.62 14.44 15.22
CA ARG A 415 29.45 13.46 15.96
C ARG A 415 30.74 13.06 15.26
N ASP A 416 30.81 13.17 13.95
CA ASP A 416 31.86 12.48 13.17
C ASP A 416 33.05 13.36 12.78
N ASP A 417 32.96 14.63 12.98
CA ASP A 417 34.05 15.54 12.59
C ASP A 417 34.80 16.06 13.82
N LYS A 418 35.71 15.19 14.35
CA LYS A 418 36.69 15.65 15.36
C LYS A 418 37.52 16.84 14.84
N GLN A 419 37.80 16.91 13.54
CA GLN A 419 38.41 18.07 12.90
C GLN A 419 37.42 19.25 12.81
N PHE A 420 36.15 18.99 12.55
CA PHE A 420 35.10 19.99 12.53
C PHE A 420 34.83 20.53 13.95
N GLN A 421 34.76 19.63 14.96
CA GLN A 421 34.60 20.02 16.35
C GLN A 421 35.79 20.87 16.86
N GLN A 422 37.00 20.66 16.31
CA GLN A 422 38.17 21.50 16.62
C GLN A 422 38.17 22.84 15.86
N ARG A 423 37.54 22.92 14.68
CA ARG A 423 37.52 24.12 13.83
C ARG A 423 36.26 24.97 13.96
N VAL A 424 35.15 24.39 14.39
CA VAL A 424 33.87 25.09 14.53
C VAL A 424 33.60 25.38 16.01
N PRO A 425 33.49 26.63 16.39
CA PRO A 425 33.16 26.99 17.76
C PRO A 425 31.85 26.33 18.20
N PRO A 426 31.68 25.95 19.49
CA PRO A 426 30.44 25.37 19.97
C PRO A 426 29.21 26.25 19.74
N ARG A 427 29.41 27.58 19.62
CA ARG A 427 28.35 28.52 19.20
C ARG A 427 27.81 28.29 17.80
N THR A 428 28.63 27.86 16.83
CA THR A 428 28.18 27.61 15.46
C THR A 428 27.37 26.33 15.37
N THR A 429 27.73 25.28 16.12
CA THR A 429 26.94 24.05 16.23
C THR A 429 25.58 24.30 16.92
N LEU A 430 25.57 25.14 17.94
CA LEU A 430 24.34 25.56 18.59
C LEU A 430 23.45 26.39 17.66
N ASN A 431 24.05 27.31 16.88
CA ASN A 431 23.33 28.10 15.88
C ASN A 431 22.75 27.24 14.73
N MET A 432 23.49 26.24 14.24
CA MET A 432 22.96 25.29 13.26
C MET A 432 21.77 24.49 13.82
N GLY A 433 21.87 24.02 15.06
CA GLY A 433 20.75 23.36 15.74
C GLY A 433 19.54 24.29 15.90
N ALA A 434 19.75 25.54 16.26
CA ALA A 434 18.70 26.56 16.42
C ALA A 434 18.04 26.89 15.06
N VAL A 435 18.82 27.04 13.98
CA VAL A 435 18.29 27.27 12.62
C VAL A 435 17.41 26.11 12.18
N LEU A 436 17.82 24.86 12.45
CA LEU A 436 17.06 23.68 12.06
C LEU A 436 15.81 23.48 12.89
N LEU A 437 15.87 23.76 14.22
CA LEU A 437 14.67 23.83 15.06
C LEU A 437 13.74 24.96 14.59
N GLY A 438 14.29 26.09 14.17
CA GLY A 438 13.53 27.17 13.56
C GLY A 438 12.84 26.75 12.26
N LEU A 439 13.53 26.00 11.39
CA LEU A 439 12.92 25.45 10.16
C LEU A 439 11.83 24.42 10.46
N CYS A 440 12.04 23.53 11.43
CA CYS A 440 10.99 22.63 11.90
C CYS A 440 9.80 23.39 12.49
N PHE A 441 10.05 24.42 13.28
CA PHE A 441 9.01 25.28 13.84
C PHE A 441 8.25 26.03 12.75
N ILE A 442 8.95 26.61 11.77
CA ILE A 442 8.34 27.25 10.60
C ILE A 442 7.50 26.25 9.81
N TYR A 443 8.01 25.03 9.60
CA TYR A 443 7.25 23.97 8.92
C TYR A 443 5.94 23.66 9.65
N PHE A 444 5.98 23.45 10.96
CA PHE A 444 4.77 23.19 11.75
C PHE A 444 3.82 24.38 11.81
N THR A 445 4.32 25.61 11.88
CA THR A 445 3.48 26.81 11.86
C THR A 445 2.84 27.05 10.50
N CYS A 446 3.59 26.87 9.41
CA CYS A 446 3.03 26.93 8.06
C CYS A 446 1.97 25.84 7.83
N PHE A 447 2.23 24.63 8.30
CA PHE A 447 1.27 23.53 8.25
C PHE A 447 -0.01 23.85 9.04
N ALA A 448 0.13 24.46 10.23
CA ALA A 448 -0.99 24.87 11.06
C ALA A 448 -1.76 26.07 10.49
N GLN A 449 -1.07 27.03 9.83
CA GLN A 449 -1.71 28.22 9.24
C GLN A 449 -2.51 27.93 7.97
N HIS A 450 -2.20 26.85 7.26
CA HIS A 450 -2.96 26.39 6.09
C HIS A 450 -4.02 25.36 6.46
N ALA A 451 -4.26 25.14 7.77
CA ALA A 451 -5.37 24.31 8.19
C ALA A 451 -6.69 25.03 7.83
N PRO A 452 -7.57 24.39 7.07
CA PRO A 452 -8.90 24.94 6.80
C PRO A 452 -9.67 25.13 8.12
N ASP A 453 -10.76 25.89 8.10
CA ASP A 453 -11.66 26.04 9.24
C ASP A 453 -12.37 24.72 9.52
N VAL A 454 -11.68 23.83 10.24
CA VAL A 454 -12.07 22.44 10.47
C VAL A 454 -13.02 22.36 11.65
N LEU A 455 -14.23 21.90 11.42
CA LEU A 455 -15.26 21.68 12.43
C LEU A 455 -15.09 20.34 13.16
N ASP A 456 -14.72 19.28 12.42
CA ASP A 456 -14.55 17.95 12.96
C ASP A 456 -13.51 17.13 12.17
N VAL A 457 -12.79 16.25 12.85
CA VAL A 457 -11.80 15.36 12.25
C VAL A 457 -11.94 13.97 12.86
N LYS A 458 -12.13 12.98 12.03
CA LYS A 458 -12.13 11.57 12.41
C LYS A 458 -11.14 10.76 11.61
N ARG A 459 -10.50 9.82 12.27
CA ARG A 459 -9.57 8.88 11.65
C ARG A 459 -9.91 7.47 12.08
N ASN A 460 -10.07 6.61 11.10
CA ASN A 460 -10.25 5.17 11.30
C ASN A 460 -9.48 4.36 10.25
N PHE A 461 -9.79 3.07 10.12
CA PHE A 461 -9.19 2.18 9.13
C PHE A 461 -9.38 2.67 7.68
N TYR A 462 -10.50 3.30 7.35
CA TYR A 462 -10.84 3.75 6.00
C TYR A 462 -10.15 5.06 5.61
N GLY A 463 -9.60 5.80 6.57
CA GLY A 463 -8.84 7.02 6.29
C GLY A 463 -9.09 8.15 7.29
N VAL A 464 -8.77 9.36 6.87
CA VAL A 464 -9.01 10.60 7.62
C VAL A 464 -10.12 11.38 6.94
N LEU A 465 -11.18 11.62 7.69
CA LEU A 465 -12.33 12.44 7.29
C LEU A 465 -12.26 13.78 8.00
N ARG A 466 -12.57 14.85 7.29
CA ARG A 466 -12.71 16.20 7.84
C ARG A 466 -14.03 16.80 7.41
N VAL A 467 -14.62 17.57 8.30
CA VAL A 467 -15.69 18.51 7.97
C VAL A 467 -15.14 19.90 8.16
N GLU A 468 -15.19 20.71 7.11
CA GLU A 468 -14.58 22.04 7.11
C GLU A 468 -15.56 23.08 6.54
N ASN A 469 -15.47 24.32 7.05
CA ASN A 469 -16.19 25.43 6.46
C ASN A 469 -15.41 25.96 5.27
N ASP A 470 -16.14 26.25 4.20
CA ASP A 470 -15.61 26.85 2.98
C ASP A 470 -16.54 27.99 2.52
N VAL A 471 -16.11 28.73 1.52
CA VAL A 471 -16.86 29.82 0.96
C VAL A 471 -16.84 29.73 -0.57
N LEU A 472 -17.99 29.78 -1.20
CA LEU A 472 -18.05 29.79 -2.66
C LEU A 472 -17.45 31.10 -3.20
N GLU A 473 -16.35 30.99 -3.95
CA GLU A 473 -15.57 32.13 -4.45
C GLU A 473 -16.41 33.13 -5.27
N SER A 474 -17.42 32.66 -6.01
CA SER A 474 -18.22 33.47 -6.91
C SER A 474 -19.13 34.50 -6.21
N ASN A 475 -19.59 34.19 -4.98
CA ASN A 475 -20.58 35.02 -4.26
C ASN A 475 -20.39 35.08 -2.74
N ALA A 476 -19.26 34.60 -2.24
CA ALA A 476 -18.91 34.55 -0.80
C ALA A 476 -19.94 33.79 0.06
N ARG A 477 -20.65 32.83 -0.50
CA ARG A 477 -21.70 32.07 0.16
C ARG A 477 -21.11 30.98 1.05
N PRO A 478 -21.44 30.89 2.34
CA PRO A 478 -20.84 29.92 3.27
C PRO A 478 -21.30 28.50 2.94
N MET A 479 -20.36 27.60 2.93
CA MET A 479 -20.54 26.18 2.62
C MET A 479 -19.86 25.31 3.68
N ARG A 480 -20.26 24.05 3.70
CA ARG A 480 -19.64 23.02 4.51
C ARG A 480 -19.26 21.86 3.61
N ASP A 481 -18.00 21.42 3.70
CA ASP A 481 -17.43 20.35 2.91
C ASP A 481 -17.16 19.13 3.79
N MET A 482 -17.47 17.95 3.28
CA MET A 482 -16.94 16.69 3.78
C MET A 482 -15.77 16.27 2.91
N VAL A 483 -14.58 16.19 3.49
CA VAL A 483 -13.31 15.92 2.78
C VAL A 483 -12.70 14.63 3.28
N HIS A 484 -12.33 13.75 2.34
CA HIS A 484 -11.58 12.52 2.59
C HIS A 484 -10.22 12.59 1.86
N GLY A 485 -9.14 12.70 2.61
CA GLY A 485 -7.83 12.99 2.03
C GLY A 485 -7.82 14.37 1.34
N CYS A 486 -7.75 14.39 0.02
CA CYS A 486 -7.78 15.60 -0.81
C CYS A 486 -9.09 15.75 -1.60
N VAL A 487 -10.05 14.83 -1.46
CA VAL A 487 -11.28 14.78 -2.27
C VAL A 487 -12.48 15.25 -1.46
N VAL A 488 -13.26 16.16 -2.03
CA VAL A 488 -14.55 16.61 -1.46
C VAL A 488 -15.62 15.58 -1.83
N HIS A 489 -16.16 14.89 -0.81
CA HIS A 489 -17.20 13.86 -0.95
C HIS A 489 -18.62 14.38 -0.78
N GLY A 490 -18.78 15.67 -0.59
CA GLY A 490 -20.08 16.34 -0.52
C GLY A 490 -19.93 17.73 0.04
N ARG A 491 -20.81 18.62 -0.40
CA ARG A 491 -20.81 20.05 -0.07
C ARG A 491 -22.24 20.48 0.16
N GLN A 492 -22.49 21.25 1.21
CA GLN A 492 -23.78 21.83 1.53
C GLN A 492 -23.68 23.32 1.83
N PHE A 493 -24.58 24.14 1.30
CA PHE A 493 -24.73 25.50 1.75
C PHE A 493 -25.28 25.56 3.17
N VAL A 494 -24.77 26.50 3.98
CA VAL A 494 -25.18 26.65 5.38
C VAL A 494 -26.43 27.52 5.51
N ASP A 495 -26.73 28.37 4.53
CA ASP A 495 -27.91 29.21 4.52
C ASP A 495 -29.21 28.44 4.24
N GLN A 496 -30.35 28.96 4.73
CA GLN A 496 -31.64 28.27 4.64
C GLN A 496 -32.13 28.01 3.21
N ASP A 497 -31.84 28.96 2.29
CA ASP A 497 -32.30 28.86 0.91
C ASP A 497 -31.46 27.89 0.08
N GLY A 498 -30.19 27.71 0.44
CA GLY A 498 -29.25 26.85 -0.28
C GLY A 498 -29.09 25.44 0.26
N ARG A 499 -29.50 25.17 1.49
CA ARG A 499 -29.27 23.86 2.10
C ARG A 499 -29.90 22.68 1.36
N TYR A 500 -30.90 22.92 0.55
CA TYR A 500 -31.58 21.94 -0.32
C TYR A 500 -30.97 21.89 -1.75
N GLN A 501 -29.97 22.71 -2.05
CA GLN A 501 -29.38 22.76 -3.39
C GLN A 501 -28.35 21.63 -3.54
N PRO A 502 -28.57 20.67 -4.48
CA PRO A 502 -27.55 19.67 -4.79
C PRO A 502 -26.33 20.32 -5.41
N SER A 503 -25.15 19.91 -4.98
CA SER A 503 -23.88 20.52 -5.36
C SER A 503 -22.86 19.48 -5.85
N THR A 504 -21.68 19.90 -6.21
CA THR A 504 -20.57 19.06 -6.65
C THR A 504 -20.92 18.24 -7.91
N TYR A 505 -20.53 16.98 -7.96
CA TYR A 505 -20.85 16.04 -9.04
C TYR A 505 -22.27 15.45 -8.95
N TYR A 506 -23.07 15.91 -7.97
CA TYR A 506 -24.49 15.58 -7.83
C TYR A 506 -25.42 16.72 -8.24
N SER A 507 -24.91 17.82 -8.81
CA SER A 507 -25.71 18.95 -9.25
C SER A 507 -26.81 18.52 -10.24
N GLN A 508 -27.82 19.36 -10.42
CA GLN A 508 -28.97 19.04 -11.29
C GLN A 508 -28.56 18.78 -12.74
N SER A 509 -27.50 19.43 -13.21
CA SER A 509 -26.94 19.24 -14.56
C SER A 509 -26.07 17.99 -14.71
N SER A 510 -25.70 17.34 -13.63
CA SER A 510 -24.94 16.09 -13.66
C SER A 510 -25.74 14.92 -14.23
N GLY A 511 -25.05 13.85 -14.69
CA GLY A 511 -25.73 12.68 -15.23
C GLY A 511 -26.70 12.06 -14.22
N ILE A 512 -26.31 11.94 -12.95
CA ILE A 512 -27.18 11.41 -11.91
C ILE A 512 -28.30 12.39 -11.51
N GLY A 513 -28.02 13.70 -11.44
CA GLY A 513 -29.02 14.71 -11.14
C GLY A 513 -30.16 14.70 -12.16
N ARG A 514 -29.83 14.68 -13.47
CA ARG A 514 -30.83 14.55 -14.55
C ARG A 514 -31.62 13.26 -14.43
N THR A 515 -30.95 12.12 -14.18
CA THR A 515 -31.63 10.83 -14.03
C THR A 515 -32.65 10.88 -12.89
N LEU A 516 -32.29 11.37 -11.72
CA LEU A 516 -33.18 11.43 -10.56
C LEU A 516 -34.31 12.48 -10.71
N LEU A 517 -34.15 13.48 -11.55
CA LEU A 517 -35.22 14.45 -11.86
C LEU A 517 -36.22 13.91 -12.86
N THR A 518 -35.85 13.01 -13.76
CA THR A 518 -36.64 12.59 -14.92
C THR A 518 -37.24 11.20 -14.83
N VAL A 519 -36.53 10.26 -14.18
CA VAL A 519 -36.97 8.85 -14.07
C VAL A 519 -38.22 8.74 -13.17
N ASP A 520 -39.23 8.09 -13.68
CA ASP A 520 -40.48 7.75 -12.98
C ASP A 520 -41.06 8.93 -12.18
N ALA A 521 -41.26 10.07 -12.85
CA ALA A 521 -41.68 11.30 -12.21
C ALA A 521 -43.05 11.16 -11.55
N ASP A 522 -43.88 10.24 -12.02
CA ASP A 522 -45.30 10.12 -11.66
C ASP A 522 -45.59 9.00 -10.64
N ARG A 523 -44.60 8.27 -10.15
CA ARG A 523 -44.74 7.20 -9.18
C ARG A 523 -43.65 7.20 -8.10
N PRO A 524 -43.88 6.63 -6.91
CA PRO A 524 -42.85 6.38 -5.90
C PRO A 524 -41.71 5.52 -6.46
N ARG A 525 -40.47 5.85 -6.08
CA ARG A 525 -39.25 5.19 -6.56
C ARG A 525 -38.52 4.50 -5.42
N ARG A 526 -37.83 3.44 -5.79
CA ARG A 526 -36.84 2.79 -4.92
C ARG A 526 -35.45 3.08 -5.45
N ILE A 527 -34.64 3.79 -4.67
CA ILE A 527 -33.31 4.26 -5.07
C ILE A 527 -32.27 3.61 -4.16
N GLY A 528 -31.33 2.87 -4.74
CA GLY A 528 -30.16 2.36 -4.03
C GLY A 528 -28.97 3.26 -4.30
N VAL A 529 -28.16 3.52 -3.27
CA VAL A 529 -26.96 4.36 -3.40
C VAL A 529 -25.78 3.67 -2.71
N VAL A 530 -24.74 3.34 -3.45
CA VAL A 530 -23.49 2.79 -2.96
C VAL A 530 -22.54 3.95 -2.69
N GLY A 531 -22.27 4.21 -1.42
CA GLY A 531 -21.59 5.40 -0.91
C GLY A 531 -22.59 6.46 -0.40
N LEU A 532 -22.28 7.07 0.73
CA LEU A 532 -23.14 8.10 1.35
C LEU A 532 -22.60 9.52 1.11
N GLY A 533 -21.30 9.72 1.31
CA GLY A 533 -20.71 11.06 1.36
C GLY A 533 -21.42 11.95 2.38
N ALA A 534 -21.72 13.18 2.01
CA ALA A 534 -22.52 14.09 2.85
C ALA A 534 -24.03 13.80 2.83
N GLY A 535 -24.50 12.81 2.05
CA GLY A 535 -25.92 12.50 1.87
C GLY A 535 -26.60 13.34 0.80
N THR A 536 -25.87 13.99 -0.08
CA THR A 536 -26.39 14.97 -1.06
C THR A 536 -27.49 14.40 -1.95
N LEU A 537 -27.43 13.12 -2.33
CA LEU A 537 -28.46 12.50 -3.19
C LEU A 537 -29.84 12.40 -2.51
N ALA A 538 -29.93 12.52 -1.19
CA ALA A 538 -31.19 12.54 -0.47
C ALA A 538 -32.09 13.73 -0.82
N VAL A 539 -31.50 14.82 -1.35
CA VAL A 539 -32.26 16.01 -1.83
C VAL A 539 -33.23 15.68 -2.96
N TYR A 540 -32.91 14.67 -3.78
CA TYR A 540 -33.76 14.25 -4.90
C TYR A 540 -34.95 13.37 -4.49
N GLY A 541 -35.02 13.02 -3.20
CA GLY A 541 -36.11 12.22 -2.64
C GLY A 541 -37.43 12.97 -2.62
N ARG A 542 -38.50 12.31 -3.08
CA ARG A 542 -39.86 12.82 -3.12
C ARG A 542 -40.70 12.08 -2.06
N SER A 543 -41.85 12.66 -1.71
CA SER A 543 -42.80 11.97 -0.84
C SER A 543 -43.26 10.63 -1.44
N GLY A 544 -43.05 9.56 -0.69
CA GLY A 544 -43.30 8.18 -1.11
C GLY A 544 -42.12 7.46 -1.73
N ASP A 545 -41.04 8.14 -2.07
CA ASP A 545 -39.80 7.48 -2.47
C ASP A 545 -39.12 6.80 -1.27
N ALA A 546 -38.37 5.72 -1.53
CA ALA A 546 -37.46 5.09 -0.57
C ALA A 546 -36.02 5.13 -1.10
N ILE A 547 -35.12 5.72 -0.32
CA ILE A 547 -33.69 5.81 -0.66
C ILE A 547 -32.88 5.01 0.36
N ARG A 548 -32.11 4.05 -0.15
CA ARG A 548 -31.29 3.16 0.67
C ARG A 548 -29.81 3.37 0.36
N PHE A 549 -29.06 3.89 1.33
CA PHE A 549 -27.63 4.11 1.26
C PHE A 549 -26.86 2.94 1.84
N TYR A 550 -25.79 2.53 1.19
CA TYR A 550 -24.81 1.56 1.68
C TYR A 550 -23.48 2.24 1.91
N GLU A 551 -23.03 2.31 3.17
CA GLU A 551 -21.79 3.03 3.51
C GLU A 551 -20.87 2.15 4.36
N ILE A 552 -19.64 1.95 3.87
CA ILE A 552 -18.65 1.10 4.54
C ILE A 552 -18.02 1.77 5.77
N ASN A 553 -17.93 3.10 5.75
CA ASN A 553 -17.25 3.86 6.79
C ASN A 553 -18.23 4.45 7.81
N PRO A 554 -18.30 3.92 9.05
CA PRO A 554 -19.22 4.41 10.05
C PRO A 554 -19.03 5.87 10.42
N ASP A 555 -17.79 6.40 10.27
CA ASP A 555 -17.52 7.82 10.55
C ASP A 555 -18.10 8.74 9.47
N VAL A 556 -18.28 8.27 8.23
CA VAL A 556 -19.02 9.01 7.19
C VAL A 556 -20.47 9.17 7.60
N ILE A 557 -21.11 8.08 8.08
CA ILE A 557 -22.50 8.11 8.54
C ILE A 557 -22.68 9.08 9.71
N ASP A 558 -21.78 9.03 10.68
CA ASP A 558 -21.84 9.92 11.87
C ASP A 558 -21.64 11.39 11.49
N LEU A 559 -20.65 11.70 10.66
CA LEU A 559 -20.37 13.07 10.22
C LEU A 559 -21.47 13.62 9.30
N ALA A 560 -22.06 12.79 8.42
CA ALA A 560 -23.16 13.18 7.57
C ALA A 560 -24.39 13.59 8.42
N ARG A 561 -24.77 12.78 9.42
CA ARG A 561 -25.89 13.09 10.32
C ARG A 561 -25.62 14.28 11.24
N LYS A 562 -24.38 14.45 11.70
CA LYS A 562 -24.01 15.48 12.67
C LYS A 562 -23.86 16.87 12.07
N HIS A 563 -23.33 16.96 10.86
CA HIS A 563 -22.89 18.22 10.27
C HIS A 563 -23.65 18.63 9.02
N PHE A 564 -24.41 17.72 8.40
CA PHE A 564 -25.18 17.97 7.19
C PHE A 564 -26.66 17.67 7.46
N THR A 565 -27.56 18.31 6.72
CA THR A 565 -29.00 18.18 6.93
C THR A 565 -29.71 17.43 5.80
N PHE A 566 -29.00 17.00 4.75
CA PHE A 566 -29.58 16.37 3.59
C PHE A 566 -30.44 15.15 3.88
N LEU A 567 -30.03 14.31 4.84
CA LEU A 567 -30.77 13.10 5.24
C LEU A 567 -32.07 13.45 5.96
N ASP A 568 -32.00 14.43 6.89
CA ASP A 568 -33.14 14.84 7.72
C ASP A 568 -34.15 15.72 6.92
N ASP A 569 -33.63 16.48 5.92
CA ASP A 569 -34.41 17.36 5.09
C ASP A 569 -35.09 16.65 3.90
N SER A 570 -34.77 15.37 3.64
CA SER A 570 -35.34 14.60 2.54
C SER A 570 -36.84 14.33 2.75
N HIS A 571 -37.58 14.40 1.64
CA HIS A 571 -38.97 13.99 1.64
C HIS A 571 -39.20 12.47 1.45
N ALA A 572 -38.13 11.72 1.13
CA ALA A 572 -38.14 10.28 0.97
C ALA A 572 -37.94 9.56 2.33
N GLU A 573 -38.33 8.30 2.38
CA GLU A 573 -37.92 7.40 3.45
C GLU A 573 -36.46 7.06 3.26
N ILE A 574 -35.58 7.41 4.23
CA ILE A 574 -34.14 7.21 4.18
C ILE A 574 -33.74 6.05 5.07
N ASP A 575 -33.04 5.07 4.48
CA ASP A 575 -32.39 3.96 5.19
C ASP A 575 -30.88 3.99 4.93
N VAL A 576 -30.04 3.85 5.96
CA VAL A 576 -28.57 3.85 5.85
C VAL A 576 -28.02 2.56 6.44
N ILE A 577 -27.49 1.71 5.59
CA ILE A 577 -26.96 0.40 5.91
C ILE A 577 -25.43 0.46 6.04
N PRO A 578 -24.87 0.21 7.22
CA PRO A 578 -23.43 0.13 7.39
C PRO A 578 -22.86 -1.15 6.77
N GLY A 579 -21.77 -1.05 6.03
CA GLY A 579 -21.04 -2.18 5.48
C GLY A 579 -20.62 -2.00 4.03
N ASP A 580 -19.82 -2.94 3.52
CA ASP A 580 -19.48 -2.99 2.10
C ASP A 580 -20.73 -3.28 1.27
N ALA A 581 -21.07 -2.35 0.37
CA ALA A 581 -22.32 -2.40 -0.41
C ALA A 581 -22.48 -3.70 -1.20
N ARG A 582 -21.41 -4.18 -1.82
CA ARG A 582 -21.44 -5.41 -2.61
C ARG A 582 -21.70 -6.63 -1.73
N LEU A 583 -21.04 -6.71 -0.56
CA LEU A 583 -21.23 -7.82 0.37
C LEU A 583 -22.63 -7.78 1.03
N VAL A 584 -23.16 -6.59 1.27
CA VAL A 584 -24.50 -6.42 1.81
C VAL A 584 -25.55 -6.82 0.76
N LEU A 585 -25.48 -6.26 -0.45
CA LEU A 585 -26.37 -6.60 -1.56
C LEU A 585 -26.33 -8.10 -1.90
N ASP A 586 -25.16 -8.75 -1.82
CA ASP A 586 -25.06 -10.19 -2.11
C ASP A 586 -25.89 -11.05 -1.13
N ARG A 587 -26.09 -10.56 0.10
CA ARG A 587 -26.84 -11.27 1.18
C ARG A 587 -28.30 -10.86 1.25
N GLU A 588 -28.65 -9.68 0.75
CA GLU A 588 -30.02 -9.17 0.77
C GLU A 588 -30.93 -9.86 -0.26
N THR A 589 -32.22 -9.83 0.01
CA THR A 589 -33.26 -10.14 -0.99
C THR A 589 -33.31 -9.05 -2.05
N ASP A 590 -33.82 -9.38 -3.24
CA ASP A 590 -33.91 -8.47 -4.37
C ASP A 590 -34.65 -7.18 -4.00
N GLN A 591 -34.01 -6.04 -4.19
CA GLN A 591 -34.51 -4.74 -3.75
C GLN A 591 -35.41 -4.05 -4.79
N ASN A 592 -35.35 -4.47 -6.06
CA ASN A 592 -36.10 -3.87 -7.18
C ASN A 592 -35.91 -2.35 -7.29
N PHE A 593 -34.68 -1.90 -7.32
CA PHE A 593 -34.36 -0.49 -7.47
C PHE A 593 -34.71 0.03 -8.86
N ASP A 594 -35.39 1.18 -8.91
CA ASP A 594 -35.61 1.94 -10.15
C ASP A 594 -34.32 2.66 -10.58
N VAL A 595 -33.51 3.08 -9.61
CA VAL A 595 -32.16 3.62 -9.85
C VAL A 595 -31.21 3.04 -8.83
N LEU A 596 -30.11 2.44 -9.28
CA LEU A 596 -28.99 2.04 -8.44
C LEU A 596 -27.77 2.88 -8.78
N VAL A 597 -27.26 3.63 -7.82
CA VAL A 597 -26.15 4.57 -7.99
C VAL A 597 -24.89 3.96 -7.40
N LEU A 598 -23.82 3.90 -8.19
CA LEU A 598 -22.48 3.49 -7.72
C LEU A 598 -21.59 4.72 -7.63
N ASP A 599 -21.33 5.18 -6.41
CA ASP A 599 -20.52 6.36 -6.10
C ASP A 599 -19.67 6.14 -4.83
N ALA A 600 -19.07 4.98 -4.72
CA ALA A 600 -18.12 4.68 -3.65
C ALA A 600 -16.69 4.91 -4.14
N PHE A 601 -16.04 5.92 -3.58
CA PHE A 601 -14.66 6.28 -3.89
C PHE A 601 -13.76 6.10 -2.67
N SER A 602 -12.55 5.56 -2.90
CA SER A 602 -11.45 5.59 -1.96
C SER A 602 -10.37 6.51 -2.55
N GLY A 603 -10.29 7.76 -2.07
CA GLY A 603 -9.55 8.81 -2.75
C GLY A 603 -10.19 9.15 -4.11
N ASP A 604 -9.39 9.20 -5.20
CA ASP A 604 -9.87 9.47 -6.57
C ASP A 604 -10.24 8.19 -7.35
N ALA A 605 -10.25 7.00 -6.74
CA ALA A 605 -10.50 5.75 -7.43
C ALA A 605 -11.71 4.98 -6.88
N ILE A 606 -12.54 4.44 -7.78
CA ILE A 606 -13.56 3.45 -7.43
C ILE A 606 -12.84 2.14 -7.07
N PRO A 607 -13.20 1.49 -5.95
CA PRO A 607 -12.68 0.18 -5.62
C PRO A 607 -12.99 -0.84 -6.73
N VAL A 608 -11.94 -1.49 -7.25
CA VAL A 608 -12.02 -2.38 -8.43
C VAL A 608 -13.10 -3.45 -8.30
N HIS A 609 -13.32 -3.98 -7.09
CA HIS A 609 -14.31 -5.04 -6.84
C HIS A 609 -15.76 -4.62 -7.08
N LEU A 610 -16.03 -3.32 -7.17
CA LEU A 610 -17.35 -2.79 -7.54
C LEU A 610 -17.57 -2.76 -9.06
N LEU A 611 -16.50 -2.95 -9.87
CA LEU A 611 -16.52 -2.90 -11.32
C LEU A 611 -16.03 -4.22 -11.94
N THR A 612 -16.57 -5.35 -11.46
CA THR A 612 -16.27 -6.70 -11.97
C THR A 612 -17.55 -7.36 -12.49
N SER A 613 -17.39 -8.41 -13.33
CA SER A 613 -18.53 -9.19 -13.82
C SER A 613 -19.35 -9.79 -12.69
N GLU A 614 -18.69 -10.18 -11.59
CA GLU A 614 -19.38 -10.73 -10.42
C GLU A 614 -20.22 -9.66 -9.69
N ALA A 615 -19.68 -8.45 -9.56
CA ALA A 615 -20.41 -7.32 -8.97
C ALA A 615 -21.63 -6.94 -9.83
N MET A 616 -21.44 -6.88 -11.16
CA MET A 616 -22.51 -6.56 -12.09
C MET A 616 -23.68 -7.53 -11.95
N ARG A 617 -23.44 -8.84 -11.80
CA ARG A 617 -24.48 -9.85 -11.59
C ARG A 617 -25.28 -9.59 -10.31
N ILE A 618 -24.63 -9.12 -9.24
CA ILE A 618 -25.32 -8.74 -8.00
C ILE A 618 -26.20 -7.51 -8.26
N TYR A 619 -25.68 -6.46 -8.90
CA TYR A 619 -26.46 -5.25 -9.16
C TYR A 619 -27.68 -5.52 -10.03
N MET A 620 -27.55 -6.36 -11.08
CA MET A 620 -28.65 -6.74 -11.96
C MET A 620 -29.79 -7.45 -11.21
N ARG A 621 -29.45 -8.25 -10.19
CA ARG A 621 -30.46 -8.92 -9.34
C ARG A 621 -31.32 -7.92 -8.55
N HIS A 622 -30.73 -6.77 -8.19
CA HIS A 622 -31.41 -5.73 -7.38
C HIS A 622 -32.07 -4.62 -8.22
N LEU A 623 -31.89 -4.61 -9.54
CA LEU A 623 -32.56 -3.65 -10.42
C LEU A 623 -33.95 -4.14 -10.81
N SER A 624 -34.89 -3.21 -10.94
CA SER A 624 -36.19 -3.49 -11.59
C SER A 624 -36.00 -3.66 -13.10
N ASP A 625 -37.00 -4.21 -13.81
CA ASP A 625 -36.93 -4.47 -15.25
C ASP A 625 -36.59 -3.22 -16.08
N ARG A 626 -36.98 -2.03 -15.61
CA ARG A 626 -36.69 -0.74 -16.25
C ARG A 626 -35.62 0.06 -15.49
N GLY A 627 -34.98 -0.56 -14.53
CA GLY A 627 -34.03 0.07 -13.64
C GLY A 627 -32.80 0.61 -14.36
N ILE A 628 -32.27 1.72 -13.85
CA ILE A 628 -31.05 2.34 -14.35
C ILE A 628 -29.93 2.14 -13.31
N LEU A 629 -28.82 1.57 -13.80
CA LEU A 629 -27.55 1.54 -13.05
C LEU A 629 -26.74 2.78 -13.44
N ALA A 630 -26.52 3.69 -12.48
CA ALA A 630 -25.74 4.90 -12.67
C ALA A 630 -24.37 4.75 -12.01
N ILE A 631 -23.30 4.77 -12.80
CA ILE A 631 -21.93 4.57 -12.33
C ILE A 631 -21.13 5.87 -12.50
N HIS A 632 -20.62 6.41 -11.40
CA HIS A 632 -19.72 7.54 -11.40
C HIS A 632 -18.32 7.09 -11.84
N ILE A 633 -17.84 7.55 -12.99
CA ILE A 633 -16.53 7.14 -13.56
C ILE A 633 -15.53 8.29 -13.68
N SER A 634 -15.80 9.43 -13.03
CA SER A 634 -14.83 10.53 -12.99
C SER A 634 -13.54 10.07 -12.35
N ASN A 635 -12.43 10.21 -13.05
CA ASN A 635 -11.13 9.89 -12.54
C ASN A 635 -10.03 10.65 -13.28
N LEU A 636 -9.01 11.12 -12.58
CA LEU A 636 -7.91 11.89 -13.16
C LEU A 636 -6.91 11.02 -13.91
N TYR A 637 -6.72 9.78 -13.46
CA TYR A 637 -5.62 8.90 -13.90
C TYR A 637 -6.08 7.71 -14.73
N PHE A 638 -7.32 7.26 -14.53
CA PHE A 638 -7.85 6.04 -15.15
C PHE A 638 -9.02 6.34 -16.08
N ASP A 639 -9.04 5.67 -17.21
CA ASP A 639 -10.19 5.64 -18.12
C ASP A 639 -11.02 4.38 -17.84
N LEU A 640 -12.10 4.55 -17.07
CA LEU A 640 -12.98 3.45 -16.66
C LEU A 640 -14.09 3.15 -17.67
N GLU A 641 -14.30 4.03 -18.67
CA GLU A 641 -15.34 3.82 -19.69
C GLU A 641 -15.21 2.48 -20.40
N PRO A 642 -14.01 2.01 -20.85
CA PRO A 642 -13.86 0.70 -21.50
C PRO A 642 -14.28 -0.50 -20.64
N VAL A 643 -14.06 -0.41 -19.33
CA VAL A 643 -14.45 -1.46 -18.38
C VAL A 643 -15.96 -1.51 -18.24
N VAL A 644 -16.59 -0.37 -17.96
CA VAL A 644 -18.02 -0.30 -17.73
C VAL A 644 -18.82 -0.65 -19.00
N ARG A 645 -18.33 -0.26 -20.19
CA ARG A 645 -18.93 -0.69 -21.47
C ARG A 645 -18.83 -2.19 -21.69
N ALA A 646 -17.69 -2.81 -21.32
CA ALA A 646 -17.53 -4.25 -21.42
C ALA A 646 -18.51 -5.00 -20.50
N LEU A 647 -18.65 -4.54 -19.26
CA LEU A 647 -19.58 -5.09 -18.27
C LEU A 647 -21.05 -4.91 -18.72
N ALA A 648 -21.40 -3.75 -19.29
CA ALA A 648 -22.72 -3.49 -19.85
C ALA A 648 -23.03 -4.46 -21.00
N ALA A 649 -22.11 -4.63 -21.95
CA ALA A 649 -22.27 -5.54 -23.09
C ALA A 649 -22.42 -6.99 -22.65
N GLU A 650 -21.62 -7.46 -21.66
CA GLU A 650 -21.74 -8.80 -21.08
C GLU A 650 -23.11 -9.02 -20.44
N SER A 651 -23.68 -7.98 -19.82
CA SER A 651 -24.98 -8.03 -19.14
C SER A 651 -26.16 -7.72 -20.07
N GLY A 652 -25.94 -7.48 -21.36
CA GLY A 652 -26.99 -7.15 -22.33
C GLY A 652 -27.61 -5.76 -22.13
N LEU A 653 -26.87 -4.80 -21.53
CA LEU A 653 -27.33 -3.46 -21.23
C LEU A 653 -26.83 -2.46 -22.29
N GLU A 654 -27.68 -1.46 -22.61
CA GLU A 654 -27.22 -0.24 -23.29
C GLU A 654 -26.51 0.66 -22.27
N ALA A 655 -25.42 1.31 -22.69
CA ALA A 655 -24.63 2.21 -21.86
C ALA A 655 -24.50 3.59 -22.53
N ARG A 656 -24.71 4.67 -21.77
CA ARG A 656 -24.55 6.06 -22.22
C ARG A 656 -23.71 6.86 -21.26
N VAL A 657 -22.78 7.63 -21.80
CA VAL A 657 -21.91 8.54 -21.05
C VAL A 657 -22.57 9.91 -20.95
N GLN A 658 -22.63 10.47 -19.76
CA GLN A 658 -23.10 11.83 -19.48
C GLN A 658 -21.98 12.63 -18.82
N LYS A 659 -21.68 13.82 -19.36
CA LYS A 659 -20.63 14.71 -18.85
C LYS A 659 -21.25 16.00 -18.32
N CYS A 660 -20.78 16.45 -17.17
CA CYS A 660 -21.08 17.75 -16.60
C CYS A 660 -19.80 18.58 -16.52
N VAL A 661 -19.90 19.87 -16.82
CA VAL A 661 -18.76 20.80 -16.80
C VAL A 661 -18.82 21.64 -15.55
N GLN A 662 -17.66 21.86 -14.94
CA GLN A 662 -17.51 22.70 -13.76
C GLN A 662 -18.10 24.10 -13.99
N GLY A 663 -18.76 24.64 -12.95
CA GLY A 663 -19.38 25.96 -12.99
C GLY A 663 -20.81 25.98 -13.51
N SER A 664 -21.36 24.85 -13.97
CA SER A 664 -22.79 24.72 -14.25
C SER A 664 -23.62 24.91 -12.97
N ASP A 665 -24.93 25.10 -13.11
CA ASP A 665 -25.88 25.27 -11.98
C ASP A 665 -25.49 26.42 -11.03
N GLY A 666 -25.09 27.57 -11.58
CA GLY A 666 -24.73 28.75 -10.78
C GLY A 666 -23.35 28.64 -10.07
N GLY A 667 -22.46 27.82 -10.58
CA GLY A 667 -21.09 27.68 -10.09
C GLY A 667 -20.89 26.54 -9.08
N VAL A 668 -21.92 25.76 -8.77
CA VAL A 668 -21.85 24.69 -7.74
C VAL A 668 -21.49 23.31 -8.30
N ALA A 669 -21.62 23.11 -9.62
CA ALA A 669 -21.29 21.85 -10.26
C ALA A 669 -19.79 21.64 -10.40
N PHE A 670 -19.34 20.41 -10.12
CA PHE A 670 -17.98 19.93 -10.44
C PHE A 670 -17.97 19.20 -11.78
N ASN A 671 -16.78 19.10 -12.39
CA ASN A 671 -16.60 18.19 -13.52
C ASN A 671 -16.99 16.78 -13.11
N SER A 672 -17.90 16.16 -13.85
CA SER A 672 -18.28 14.77 -13.58
C SER A 672 -18.60 14.00 -14.85
N VAL A 673 -18.32 12.70 -14.81
CA VAL A 673 -18.62 11.75 -15.87
C VAL A 673 -19.38 10.57 -15.25
N TRP A 674 -20.61 10.40 -15.73
CA TRP A 674 -21.49 9.32 -15.29
C TRP A 674 -21.78 8.39 -16.46
N MET A 675 -21.80 7.08 -16.20
CA MET A 675 -22.31 6.08 -17.13
C MET A 675 -23.66 5.57 -16.64
N LEU A 676 -24.66 5.65 -17.50
CA LEU A 676 -26.00 5.16 -17.24
C LEU A 676 -26.23 3.90 -18.06
N LEU A 677 -26.61 2.82 -17.40
CA LEU A 677 -26.82 1.50 -17.99
C LEU A 677 -28.25 1.04 -17.72
N SER A 678 -28.93 0.51 -18.74
CA SER A 678 -30.27 -0.10 -18.59
C SER A 678 -30.54 -1.11 -19.71
N GLY A 679 -31.37 -2.10 -19.43
CA GLY A 679 -31.98 -2.96 -20.44
C GLY A 679 -33.12 -2.28 -21.21
N ASP A 680 -33.70 -1.21 -20.66
CA ASP A 680 -34.75 -0.43 -21.29
C ASP A 680 -34.21 0.87 -21.93
N THR A 681 -34.03 0.83 -23.23
CA THR A 681 -33.58 2.00 -24.02
C THR A 681 -34.52 3.21 -23.87
N SER A 682 -35.79 2.99 -23.58
CA SER A 682 -36.77 4.10 -23.39
C SER A 682 -36.50 4.83 -22.08
N ALA A 683 -36.15 4.09 -20.99
CA ALA A 683 -35.76 4.69 -19.73
C ALA A 683 -34.48 5.55 -19.89
N LEU A 684 -33.47 5.06 -20.62
CA LEU A 684 -32.27 5.84 -20.91
C LEU A 684 -32.57 7.09 -21.76
N ASN A 685 -33.48 7.03 -22.71
CA ASN A 685 -33.89 8.20 -23.54
C ASN A 685 -34.56 9.29 -22.70
N VAL A 686 -35.26 8.92 -21.63
CA VAL A 686 -35.89 9.88 -20.70
C VAL A 686 -34.81 10.46 -19.75
N ALA A 687 -33.94 9.61 -19.22
CA ALA A 687 -32.93 9.98 -18.21
C ALA A 687 -31.78 10.82 -18.77
N CYS A 688 -31.41 10.59 -20.03
CA CYS A 688 -30.22 11.21 -20.63
C CYS A 688 -30.44 11.52 -22.14
N GLY A 689 -29.68 12.48 -22.61
CA GLY A 689 -29.56 12.75 -24.05
C GLY A 689 -28.76 11.65 -24.76
N PRO A 690 -28.33 11.92 -26.02
CA PRO A 690 -27.49 11.00 -26.78
C PRO A 690 -26.17 10.71 -26.02
N ASP A 691 -25.53 9.56 -26.36
CA ASP A 691 -24.25 9.20 -25.81
C ASP A 691 -23.19 10.26 -26.12
N ALA A 692 -22.54 10.77 -25.08
CA ALA A 692 -21.51 11.81 -25.20
C ALA A 692 -20.11 11.22 -25.48
N SER A 693 -20.00 9.90 -25.65
CA SER A 693 -18.72 9.23 -25.95
C SER A 693 -18.35 9.45 -27.41
N THR A 694 -17.09 9.80 -27.65
CA THR A 694 -16.49 9.93 -28.99
C THR A 694 -15.30 8.98 -29.16
N ALA A 695 -14.98 8.17 -28.14
CA ALA A 695 -13.80 7.32 -28.13
C ALA A 695 -14.03 5.97 -28.86
N PRO A 696 -13.02 5.44 -29.58
CA PRO A 696 -13.10 4.07 -30.11
C PRO A 696 -13.19 3.09 -28.94
N HIS A 697 -14.13 2.16 -29.00
CA HIS A 697 -14.43 1.23 -27.92
C HIS A 697 -13.31 0.19 -27.74
N ARG A 698 -12.38 0.48 -26.82
CA ARG A 698 -11.47 -0.53 -26.28
C ARG A 698 -12.28 -1.38 -25.29
N VAL A 699 -12.15 -2.70 -25.35
CA VAL A 699 -12.82 -3.62 -24.42
C VAL A 699 -11.82 -4.06 -23.37
N VAL A 700 -12.15 -3.88 -22.09
CA VAL A 700 -11.35 -4.32 -20.94
C VAL A 700 -12.28 -5.05 -19.97
N TYR A 701 -12.09 -6.35 -19.83
CA TYR A 701 -12.87 -7.18 -18.90
C TYR A 701 -12.20 -7.29 -17.55
N TRP A 702 -12.95 -7.02 -16.48
CA TRP A 702 -12.54 -7.24 -15.11
C TRP A 702 -13.41 -8.28 -14.43
N THR A 703 -12.74 -9.21 -13.74
CA THR A 703 -13.34 -10.18 -12.82
C THR A 703 -12.70 -10.03 -11.44
N ASP A 704 -13.28 -10.66 -10.44
CA ASP A 704 -12.70 -10.67 -9.08
C ASP A 704 -11.30 -11.28 -9.08
N ASP A 705 -11.08 -12.31 -9.89
CA ASP A 705 -9.82 -13.05 -9.96
C ASP A 705 -8.80 -12.43 -10.93
N HIS A 706 -9.26 -11.64 -11.92
CA HIS A 706 -8.38 -11.01 -12.90
C HIS A 706 -8.82 -9.58 -13.22
N ASN A 707 -8.05 -8.61 -12.71
CA ASN A 707 -8.20 -7.19 -12.97
C ASN A 707 -6.82 -6.53 -13.00
N ASN A 708 -6.64 -5.53 -13.87
CA ASN A 708 -5.38 -4.79 -13.95
C ASN A 708 -5.66 -3.32 -14.32
N LEU A 709 -5.36 -2.43 -13.38
CA LEU A 709 -5.55 -0.99 -13.55
C LEU A 709 -4.56 -0.34 -14.53
N LEU A 710 -3.40 -0.96 -14.78
CA LEU A 710 -2.45 -0.48 -15.79
C LEU A 710 -3.06 -0.49 -17.22
N ASN A 711 -4.05 -1.37 -17.45
CA ASN A 711 -4.74 -1.46 -18.74
C ASN A 711 -5.67 -0.28 -19.02
N VAL A 712 -6.01 0.51 -18.03
CA VAL A 712 -6.92 1.67 -18.13
C VAL A 712 -6.25 2.97 -17.71
N LEU A 713 -4.93 2.99 -17.56
CA LEU A 713 -4.17 4.21 -17.30
C LEU A 713 -4.25 5.15 -18.52
N ARG A 714 -4.56 6.45 -18.26
CA ARG A 714 -4.67 7.50 -19.27
C ARG A 714 -3.34 7.94 -19.86
#